data_59c0d52ece8d0835b72cc00334814003
#
_entry.id   59c0d52ece8d0835b72cc00334814003
#
_cell.length_a   1.000
_cell.length_b   1.000
_cell.length_c   1.000
_cell.angle_alpha   90.00
_cell.angle_beta   90.00
_cell.angle_gamma   90.00
#
_symmetry.space_group_name_H-M   'P 1'
#
loop_
_entity.id
_entity.type
_entity.pdbx_description
1 polymer ?
#
loop_
_entity_poly.entity_id
_entity_poly.type
_entity_poly.pdbx_seq_one_letter_code
_entity_poly.pdbx_strand_id
1 'polypeptide(L)'
;MNAMPKQQWAKIQYTQNQLGAGVSPQGVSFAGGLDLTTPTLRLQPGALRDGLNFECGQFGGYSRIEGYERVDGRAAPSAATFAVVSMAAFTTVPTVGQVVTQAATGATGTIIAVVTAPAPYIALTQVAGLFDQASPLSTPTGPIGNAARSSGPLAPLTTAVYTAAAADVYRALIEAVPGAGPVLGVVAMAFLGVDQLYAFRGNADGTAALLYRASPAGWVPVQYFNLASFTAGGTAIPLDGDTLTQGAVSATIMRVMWQSGAWSATAGSAIGQFVITNPVGGAFAAGAATTTSGATLTLSGPQVPIAMAAGGRFTFEKCNFSGQLITRRIYGVDGVNPPFEFDGVTLAPISTGLSPNRPSHLRFHKNFLFISQEASLLYCAAGTPYKWNSIDGGGEIATGDTVTGMITLPGSQTTATLAVFLRTNAAFLYGTDPTTFNFVTFNSGIGAVPSSIQNLFDTFFLDDLGVVTLKTTLNWGNFLPSTLTKNILPFIARERGNLAASSVNREKSQYRLFFNDGYALFCTILNQQYLGAALVLTPGVATCVDTTNLITDVEATYAGTKTGFVVQFDTGTSFDGAAIPAYLVMAWDAVKSPRILKRFRAASIEVSGGSYAQIGYGYQLGYGSNQVPQLPATTLPLNLGAVAYWDSFIWDAFVWDGAGLTPTDVDETGTAENIQVIISSGTNYTEAYSVNSIIHHYSMRRGVRV
;
A
#
# COMPACT_ATOMS: atom_id res chain seq x y z
N MET A 1 43.35 13.78 11.82
CA MET A 1 42.59 13.03 10.80
C MET A 1 43.29 11.68 10.62
N ASN A 2 42.90 10.67 11.35
CA ASN A 2 43.45 9.33 11.24
C ASN A 2 42.65 8.59 10.17
N ALA A 3 43.37 8.16 9.10
CA ALA A 3 42.79 7.35 8.04
C ALA A 3 42.33 6.01 8.57
N MET A 4 41.05 5.67 8.34
CA MET A 4 40.54 4.32 8.61
C MET A 4 41.31 3.29 7.80
N PRO A 5 41.65 2.14 8.37
CA PRO A 5 42.33 1.06 7.63
C PRO A 5 41.37 0.52 6.55
N LYS A 6 41.87 0.42 5.33
CA LYS A 6 41.17 -0.25 4.23
C LYS A 6 40.92 -1.71 4.63
N GLN A 7 39.65 -2.10 4.80
CA GLN A 7 39.29 -3.51 4.92
C GLN A 7 39.76 -4.24 3.65
N GLN A 8 40.76 -5.06 3.78
CA GLN A 8 41.10 -6.06 2.77
C GLN A 8 40.05 -7.17 2.86
N TRP A 9 39.19 -7.23 1.86
CA TRP A 9 38.32 -8.39 1.68
C TRP A 9 39.21 -9.61 1.44
N ALA A 10 39.19 -10.56 2.35
CA ALA A 10 39.84 -11.83 2.15
C ALA A 10 39.19 -12.49 0.91
N LYS A 11 39.97 -12.70 -0.14
CA LYS A 11 39.56 -13.59 -1.23
C LYS A 11 39.42 -14.97 -0.61
N ILE A 12 38.16 -15.44 -0.46
CA ILE A 12 37.90 -16.83 -0.12
C ILE A 12 38.39 -17.66 -1.32
N GLN A 13 39.60 -18.17 -1.22
CA GLN A 13 40.08 -19.20 -2.12
C GLN A 13 39.42 -20.51 -1.65
N TYR A 14 38.34 -20.88 -2.32
CA TYR A 14 37.86 -22.27 -2.22
C TYR A 14 38.99 -23.18 -2.72
N THR A 15 39.62 -23.87 -1.81
CA THR A 15 40.58 -24.92 -2.17
C THR A 15 39.80 -26.01 -2.90
N GLN A 16 40.14 -26.25 -4.16
CA GLN A 16 39.55 -27.27 -5.05
C GLN A 16 39.53 -28.70 -4.46
N ASN A 17 40.06 -28.92 -3.28
CA ASN A 17 40.23 -30.23 -2.65
C ASN A 17 38.97 -30.79 -1.94
N GLN A 18 37.90 -30.01 -1.77
CA GLN A 18 36.66 -30.51 -1.18
C GLN A 18 35.59 -30.89 -2.22
N LEU A 19 35.69 -30.41 -3.43
CA LEU A 19 34.86 -30.87 -4.53
C LEU A 19 35.62 -31.99 -5.24
N GLY A 20 35.06 -33.18 -5.31
CA GLY A 20 35.67 -34.32 -5.99
C GLY A 20 36.21 -33.94 -7.37
N ALA A 21 37.36 -34.46 -7.79
CA ALA A 21 38.04 -34.07 -9.01
C ALA A 21 37.10 -34.01 -10.22
N GLY A 22 36.98 -32.80 -10.83
CA GLY A 22 36.17 -32.54 -12.01
C GLY A 22 34.79 -31.93 -11.77
N VAL A 23 34.48 -31.44 -10.55
CA VAL A 23 33.28 -30.61 -10.29
C VAL A 23 33.66 -29.12 -10.34
N SER A 24 32.91 -28.33 -11.10
CA SER A 24 33.09 -26.90 -11.23
C SER A 24 31.86 -26.16 -10.68
N PRO A 25 32.03 -25.13 -9.86
CA PRO A 25 30.94 -24.23 -9.46
C PRO A 25 30.66 -23.15 -10.49
N GLN A 26 29.41 -22.78 -10.67
CA GLN A 26 28.98 -21.62 -11.43
C GLN A 26 27.90 -20.87 -10.67
N GLY A 27 28.23 -19.66 -10.23
CA GLY A 27 27.29 -18.78 -9.57
C GLY A 27 26.48 -17.94 -10.56
N VAL A 28 25.19 -17.75 -10.28
CA VAL A 28 24.27 -16.86 -10.98
C VAL A 28 23.63 -15.95 -9.94
N SER A 29 23.84 -14.63 -10.06
CA SER A 29 23.17 -13.63 -9.27
C SER A 29 21.80 -13.32 -9.87
N PHE A 30 20.78 -13.23 -9.05
CA PHE A 30 19.41 -12.95 -9.49
C PHE A 30 19.22 -11.44 -9.65
N ALA A 31 18.91 -11.00 -10.87
CA ALA A 31 18.72 -9.59 -11.20
C ALA A 31 18.01 -9.41 -12.56
N GLY A 32 17.51 -8.20 -12.81
CA GLY A 32 16.93 -7.81 -14.11
C GLY A 32 15.41 -7.89 -14.20
N GLY A 33 14.76 -8.54 -13.26
CA GLY A 33 13.29 -8.64 -13.24
C GLY A 33 12.71 -9.48 -14.38
N LEU A 34 11.43 -9.28 -14.63
CA LEU A 34 10.68 -9.99 -15.65
C LEU A 34 10.97 -9.42 -17.05
N ASP A 35 11.26 -10.30 -18.01
CA ASP A 35 11.47 -9.95 -19.42
C ASP A 35 10.63 -10.86 -20.33
N LEU A 36 9.59 -10.27 -20.91
CA LEU A 36 8.64 -10.93 -21.81
C LEU A 36 8.95 -10.67 -23.30
N THR A 37 9.93 -9.84 -23.60
CA THR A 37 10.23 -9.40 -24.98
C THR A 37 11.50 -10.01 -25.53
N THR A 38 12.51 -10.23 -24.68
CA THR A 38 13.78 -10.81 -25.13
C THR A 38 13.61 -12.30 -25.47
N PRO A 39 14.06 -12.75 -26.65
CA PRO A 39 14.02 -14.15 -26.99
C PRO A 39 14.70 -15.04 -25.95
N THR A 40 14.11 -16.17 -25.63
CA THR A 40 14.52 -17.07 -24.53
C THR A 40 16.00 -17.44 -24.54
N LEU A 41 16.61 -17.60 -25.72
CA LEU A 41 18.03 -17.94 -25.85
C LEU A 41 19.01 -16.77 -25.63
N ARG A 42 18.47 -15.54 -25.58
CA ARG A 42 19.26 -14.31 -25.36
C ARG A 42 19.04 -13.70 -23.98
N LEU A 43 18.06 -14.22 -23.26
CA LEU A 43 17.76 -13.76 -21.92
C LEU A 43 18.95 -14.03 -21.00
N GLN A 44 19.36 -13.03 -20.24
CA GLN A 44 20.53 -13.14 -19.36
C GLN A 44 20.23 -14.10 -18.19
N PRO A 45 21.17 -14.97 -17.80
CA PRO A 45 21.05 -15.73 -16.56
C PRO A 45 20.81 -14.80 -15.38
N GLY A 46 19.86 -15.17 -14.52
CA GLY A 46 19.44 -14.32 -13.40
C GLY A 46 18.19 -13.47 -13.64
N ALA A 47 17.83 -13.19 -14.91
CA ALA A 47 16.56 -12.58 -15.26
C ALA A 47 15.41 -13.60 -15.24
N LEU A 48 14.17 -13.12 -15.10
CA LEU A 48 12.97 -13.94 -15.08
C LEU A 48 12.35 -14.02 -16.48
N ARG A 49 12.08 -15.24 -16.91
CA ARG A 49 11.26 -15.52 -18.08
C ARG A 49 9.76 -15.44 -17.74
N ASP A 50 9.42 -15.84 -16.53
CA ASP A 50 8.07 -15.78 -15.97
C ASP A 50 8.17 -15.68 -14.46
N GLY A 51 7.20 -15.07 -13.81
CA GLY A 51 7.18 -14.95 -12.36
C GLY A 51 5.92 -14.26 -11.86
N LEU A 52 5.52 -14.63 -10.68
CA LEU A 52 4.34 -14.11 -9.99
C LEU A 52 4.61 -13.99 -8.50
N ASN A 53 4.20 -12.87 -7.90
CA ASN A 53 4.27 -12.63 -6.46
C ASN A 53 5.70 -12.69 -5.86
N PHE A 54 6.69 -12.33 -6.69
CA PHE A 54 8.04 -12.02 -6.27
C PHE A 54 8.41 -10.64 -6.77
N GLU A 55 8.96 -9.81 -5.91
CA GLU A 55 9.44 -8.47 -6.25
C GLU A 55 10.95 -8.43 -6.43
N CYS A 56 11.43 -7.47 -7.22
CA CYS A 56 12.86 -7.25 -7.39
C CYS A 56 13.42 -6.55 -6.15
N GLY A 57 14.47 -7.11 -5.54
CA GLY A 57 15.17 -6.49 -4.43
C GLY A 57 15.94 -5.23 -4.84
N GLN A 58 16.08 -4.26 -3.95
CA GLN A 58 16.87 -3.04 -4.18
C GLN A 58 18.36 -3.32 -4.40
N PHE A 59 18.88 -4.37 -3.80
CA PHE A 59 20.28 -4.76 -3.85
C PHE A 59 20.53 -6.03 -4.69
N GLY A 60 19.55 -6.40 -5.51
CA GLY A 60 19.52 -7.66 -6.24
C GLY A 60 18.69 -8.71 -5.51
N GLY A 61 18.56 -9.89 -6.14
CA GLY A 61 17.69 -10.95 -5.66
C GLY A 61 16.21 -10.71 -5.99
N TYR A 62 15.41 -11.72 -5.66
CA TYR A 62 13.97 -11.69 -5.76
C TYR A 62 13.36 -12.05 -4.42
N SER A 63 12.49 -11.18 -3.91
CA SER A 63 11.82 -11.39 -2.63
C SER A 63 10.39 -11.82 -2.86
N ARG A 64 9.95 -12.90 -2.19
CA ARG A 64 8.54 -13.21 -2.11
C ARG A 64 7.84 -12.03 -1.45
N ILE A 65 6.76 -11.53 -2.05
CA ILE A 65 6.00 -10.42 -1.50
C ILE A 65 5.41 -10.79 -0.14
N GLU A 66 5.27 -9.81 0.70
CA GLU A 66 4.45 -9.89 1.90
C GLU A 66 2.97 -9.94 1.53
N GLY A 67 2.14 -10.28 2.48
CA GLY A 67 0.70 -10.34 2.27
C GLY A 67 0.02 -8.98 2.30
N TYR A 68 -1.29 -9.05 2.43
CA TYR A 68 -2.13 -7.93 2.84
C TYR A 68 -3.19 -8.43 3.82
N GLU A 69 -3.68 -7.54 4.67
CA GLU A 69 -4.67 -7.85 5.67
C GLU A 69 -5.76 -6.79 5.77
N ARG A 70 -6.95 -7.19 6.18
CA ARG A 70 -8.09 -6.30 6.41
C ARG A 70 -7.81 -5.34 7.55
N VAL A 71 -8.34 -4.13 7.43
CA VAL A 71 -8.23 -3.08 8.44
C VAL A 71 -9.57 -2.39 8.61
N ASP A 72 -10.02 -2.22 9.85
CA ASP A 72 -11.17 -1.40 10.22
C ASP A 72 -10.94 -0.60 11.52
N GLY A 73 -9.69 -0.64 12.02
CA GLY A 73 -9.27 -0.01 13.27
C GLY A 73 -9.25 -0.95 14.48
N ARG A 74 -9.78 -2.16 14.36
CA ARG A 74 -9.58 -3.25 15.34
C ARG A 74 -8.16 -3.77 15.24
N ALA A 75 -7.76 -4.62 16.19
CA ALA A 75 -6.43 -5.22 16.20
C ALA A 75 -6.16 -5.99 14.90
N ALA A 76 -5.01 -5.71 14.30
CA ALA A 76 -4.60 -6.30 13.03
C ALA A 76 -4.35 -7.81 13.15
N PRO A 77 -4.63 -8.62 12.12
CA PRO A 77 -4.29 -10.04 12.10
C PRO A 77 -2.79 -10.32 12.34
N SER A 78 -1.90 -9.49 11.81
CA SER A 78 -0.44 -9.58 12.04
C SER A 78 -0.03 -9.32 13.49
N ALA A 79 -0.86 -8.67 14.29
CA ALA A 79 -0.64 -8.46 15.73
C ALA A 79 -1.12 -9.65 16.57
N ALA A 80 -1.70 -10.69 15.95
CA ALA A 80 -2.21 -11.85 16.66
C ALA A 80 -1.06 -12.65 17.30
N THR A 81 -1.24 -13.00 18.56
CA THR A 81 -0.35 -13.87 19.31
C THR A 81 -1.08 -15.12 19.74
N PHE A 82 -0.33 -16.18 20.02
CA PHE A 82 -0.88 -17.39 20.60
C PHE A 82 -0.10 -17.82 21.83
N ALA A 83 -0.75 -18.58 22.70
CA ALA A 83 -0.13 -19.22 23.85
C ALA A 83 -0.48 -20.72 23.84
N VAL A 84 0.45 -21.54 24.34
CA VAL A 84 0.26 -23.00 24.47
C VAL A 84 0.00 -23.33 25.92
N VAL A 85 -1.10 -24.02 26.19
CA VAL A 85 -1.47 -24.55 27.49
C VAL A 85 -1.38 -26.07 27.42
N SER A 86 -0.35 -26.64 28.08
CA SER A 86 -0.22 -28.09 28.22
C SER A 86 -1.34 -28.63 29.11
N MET A 87 -1.86 -29.80 28.78
CA MET A 87 -2.93 -30.45 29.50
C MET A 87 -2.40 -31.70 30.22
N ALA A 88 -2.88 -31.95 31.44
CA ALA A 88 -2.54 -33.22 32.11
C ALA A 88 -3.21 -34.40 31.40
N ALA A 89 -4.45 -34.27 31.04
CA ALA A 89 -5.24 -35.13 30.17
C ALA A 89 -6.52 -34.38 29.77
N PHE A 90 -7.12 -34.77 28.67
CA PHE A 90 -8.47 -34.28 28.32
C PHE A 90 -9.55 -35.15 28.96
N THR A 91 -10.46 -34.54 29.72
CA THR A 91 -11.74 -35.17 30.14
C THR A 91 -12.71 -35.20 28.97
N THR A 92 -12.76 -34.12 28.23
CA THR A 92 -13.47 -33.99 26.96
C THR A 92 -12.58 -33.24 26.00
N VAL A 93 -12.38 -33.78 24.78
CA VAL A 93 -11.57 -33.13 23.76
C VAL A 93 -12.35 -31.94 23.19
N PRO A 94 -11.84 -30.70 23.36
CA PRO A 94 -12.53 -29.52 22.84
C PRO A 94 -12.34 -29.41 21.32
N THR A 95 -13.13 -28.54 20.69
CA THR A 95 -13.01 -28.23 19.26
C THR A 95 -12.37 -26.87 19.04
N VAL A 96 -11.67 -26.71 17.92
CA VAL A 96 -11.13 -25.41 17.46
C VAL A 96 -12.27 -24.42 17.32
N GLY A 97 -12.00 -23.15 17.69
CA GLY A 97 -12.97 -22.05 17.69
C GLY A 97 -13.77 -21.88 18.99
N GLN A 98 -13.74 -22.86 19.91
CA GLN A 98 -14.36 -22.68 21.22
C GLN A 98 -13.56 -21.74 22.12
N VAL A 99 -14.28 -21.00 22.97
CA VAL A 99 -13.65 -20.19 24.02
C VAL A 99 -13.43 -21.08 25.25
N VAL A 100 -12.18 -21.15 25.69
CA VAL A 100 -11.79 -21.75 26.97
C VAL A 100 -11.89 -20.70 28.06
N THR A 101 -12.44 -21.11 29.21
CA THR A 101 -12.50 -20.29 30.42
C THR A 101 -11.96 -21.08 31.61
N GLN A 102 -11.34 -20.40 32.55
CA GLN A 102 -10.97 -20.94 33.85
C GLN A 102 -11.63 -20.12 34.94
N ALA A 103 -12.66 -20.68 35.57
CA ALA A 103 -13.51 -19.93 36.48
C ALA A 103 -12.76 -19.35 37.69
N ALA A 104 -11.73 -20.05 38.18
CA ALA A 104 -10.99 -19.62 39.37
C ALA A 104 -10.09 -18.41 39.10
N THR A 105 -9.50 -18.30 37.93
CA THR A 105 -8.58 -17.19 37.56
C THR A 105 -9.26 -16.12 36.70
N GLY A 106 -10.43 -16.43 36.13
CA GLY A 106 -11.09 -15.59 35.13
C GLY A 106 -10.37 -15.59 33.77
N ALA A 107 -9.36 -16.44 33.58
CA ALA A 107 -8.63 -16.52 32.32
C ALA A 107 -9.51 -17.05 31.19
N THR A 108 -9.35 -16.46 30.01
CA THR A 108 -10.08 -16.85 28.80
C THR A 108 -9.15 -16.91 27.59
N GLY A 109 -9.52 -17.66 26.55
CA GLY A 109 -8.81 -17.72 25.28
C GLY A 109 -9.58 -18.52 24.23
N THR A 110 -9.37 -18.22 22.96
CA THR A 110 -9.99 -18.93 21.85
C THR A 110 -9.08 -20.04 21.35
N ILE A 111 -9.58 -21.28 21.25
CA ILE A 111 -8.82 -22.46 20.81
C ILE A 111 -8.55 -22.36 19.31
N ILE A 112 -7.27 -22.42 18.93
CA ILE A 112 -6.81 -22.46 17.53
C ILE A 112 -6.25 -23.85 17.14
N ALA A 113 -5.81 -24.64 18.12
CA ALA A 113 -5.38 -26.02 17.87
C ALA A 113 -5.57 -26.90 19.12
N VAL A 114 -5.78 -28.19 18.89
CA VAL A 114 -5.89 -29.23 19.93
C VAL A 114 -5.00 -30.38 19.55
N VAL A 115 -4.06 -30.75 20.43
CA VAL A 115 -3.19 -31.90 20.28
C VAL A 115 -3.43 -32.86 21.44
N THR A 116 -3.81 -34.10 21.12
CA THR A 116 -4.19 -35.08 22.11
C THR A 116 -3.08 -36.04 22.52
N ALA A 117 -2.07 -36.25 21.67
CA ALA A 117 -0.97 -37.20 21.93
C ALA A 117 0.29 -36.78 21.10
N PRO A 118 1.52 -37.11 21.51
CA PRO A 118 1.88 -37.84 22.75
C PRO A 118 1.84 -36.96 24.01
N ALA A 119 2.00 -35.64 23.88
CA ALA A 119 1.90 -34.67 24.96
C ALA A 119 0.68 -33.73 24.68
N PRO A 120 -0.42 -33.88 25.43
CA PRO A 120 -1.63 -33.16 25.14
C PRO A 120 -1.47 -31.66 25.46
N TYR A 121 -1.94 -30.80 24.56
CA TYR A 121 -1.99 -29.34 24.76
C TYR A 121 -3.09 -28.70 23.90
N ILE A 122 -3.44 -27.47 24.25
CA ILE A 122 -4.25 -26.57 23.43
C ILE A 122 -3.42 -25.32 23.10
N ALA A 123 -3.55 -24.82 21.87
CA ALA A 123 -3.06 -23.51 21.51
C ALA A 123 -4.22 -22.53 21.51
N LEU A 124 -4.02 -21.38 22.14
CA LEU A 124 -5.03 -20.36 22.39
C LEU A 124 -4.58 -19.03 21.82
N THR A 125 -5.49 -18.28 21.25
CA THR A 125 -5.32 -16.86 20.89
C THR A 125 -6.30 -15.99 21.66
N GLN A 126 -6.15 -14.67 21.62
CA GLN A 126 -6.94 -13.70 22.39
C GLN A 126 -6.96 -14.03 23.88
N VAL A 127 -5.81 -14.43 24.41
CA VAL A 127 -5.68 -14.83 25.80
C VAL A 127 -5.79 -13.61 26.71
N ALA A 128 -6.74 -13.67 27.66
CA ALA A 128 -6.88 -12.70 28.75
C ALA A 128 -6.72 -13.45 30.08
N GLY A 129 -5.86 -12.91 30.97
CA GLY A 129 -5.54 -13.54 32.24
C GLY A 129 -4.50 -14.66 32.14
N LEU A 130 -4.25 -15.34 33.24
CA LEU A 130 -3.29 -16.43 33.36
C LEU A 130 -4.01 -17.72 33.74
N PHE A 131 -3.75 -18.77 33.01
CA PHE A 131 -4.24 -20.13 33.33
C PHE A 131 -3.39 -20.76 34.41
N ASP A 132 -4.01 -21.29 35.45
CA ASP A 132 -3.35 -22.03 36.53
C ASP A 132 -3.47 -23.55 36.34
N GLN A 133 -2.77 -24.31 37.18
CA GLN A 133 -2.80 -25.78 37.15
C GLN A 133 -3.80 -26.39 38.16
N ALA A 134 -4.34 -25.57 39.07
CA ALA A 134 -5.10 -26.05 40.21
C ALA A 134 -6.58 -26.27 39.89
N SER A 135 -7.11 -25.55 38.88
CA SER A 135 -8.52 -25.56 38.56
C SER A 135 -8.77 -26.05 37.12
N PRO A 136 -9.92 -26.74 36.87
CA PRO A 136 -10.24 -27.23 35.54
C PRO A 136 -10.54 -26.09 34.58
N LEU A 137 -10.10 -26.29 33.31
CA LEU A 137 -10.49 -25.49 32.18
C LEU A 137 -11.83 -26.01 31.65
N SER A 138 -12.67 -25.10 31.19
CA SER A 138 -13.97 -25.44 30.62
C SER A 138 -14.25 -24.68 29.32
N THR A 139 -15.05 -25.28 28.49
CA THR A 139 -15.62 -24.69 27.28
C THR A 139 -17.16 -24.64 27.42
N PRO A 140 -17.89 -24.02 26.50
CA PRO A 140 -19.35 -24.06 26.51
C PRO A 140 -19.94 -25.48 26.51
N THR A 141 -19.17 -26.48 26.08
CA THR A 141 -19.58 -27.90 26.07
C THR A 141 -19.27 -28.66 27.36
N GLY A 142 -18.54 -28.02 28.30
CA GLY A 142 -18.22 -28.59 29.62
C GLY A 142 -16.73 -28.56 29.96
N PRO A 143 -16.30 -29.19 31.07
CA PRO A 143 -14.93 -29.22 31.51
C PRO A 143 -14.06 -30.05 30.56
N ILE A 144 -12.86 -29.56 30.25
CA ILE A 144 -11.90 -30.21 29.34
C ILE A 144 -10.70 -30.81 30.04
N GLY A 145 -10.47 -30.52 31.32
CA GLY A 145 -9.36 -31.01 32.13
C GLY A 145 -8.55 -29.90 32.77
N ASN A 146 -7.48 -30.25 33.45
CA ASN A 146 -6.57 -29.30 34.12
C ASN A 146 -5.34 -29.03 33.26
N ALA A 147 -4.83 -27.80 33.35
CA ALA A 147 -3.53 -27.48 32.78
C ALA A 147 -2.41 -28.25 33.47
N ALA A 148 -1.36 -28.56 32.72
CA ALA A 148 -0.12 -29.15 33.20
C ALA A 148 1.00 -28.07 33.19
N ARG A 149 2.23 -28.50 33.45
CA ARG A 149 3.40 -27.62 33.27
C ARG A 149 3.55 -27.25 31.78
N SER A 150 4.16 -26.08 31.54
CA SER A 150 4.38 -25.58 30.19
C SER A 150 5.07 -26.64 29.28
N SER A 151 4.61 -26.74 28.07
CA SER A 151 5.29 -27.50 27.00
C SER A 151 6.62 -26.84 26.64
N GLY A 152 7.55 -27.63 26.11
CA GLY A 152 8.76 -27.09 25.50
C GLY A 152 8.46 -26.24 24.24
N PRO A 153 9.48 -25.60 23.65
CA PRO A 153 9.32 -24.80 22.45
C PRO A 153 8.74 -25.63 21.31
N LEU A 154 7.85 -25.03 20.53
CA LEU A 154 7.26 -25.66 19.35
C LEU A 154 8.27 -25.67 18.20
N ALA A 155 8.12 -26.64 17.31
CA ALA A 155 8.85 -26.64 16.04
C ALA A 155 8.50 -25.39 15.20
N PRO A 156 9.45 -24.82 14.44
CA PRO A 156 9.23 -23.58 13.66
C PRO A 156 8.01 -23.63 12.74
N LEU A 157 7.79 -24.74 12.04
CA LEU A 157 6.60 -24.93 11.22
C LEU A 157 5.30 -24.84 12.03
N THR A 158 5.27 -25.50 13.19
CA THR A 158 4.09 -25.49 14.08
C THR A 158 3.82 -24.06 14.57
N THR A 159 4.87 -23.33 14.95
CA THR A 159 4.78 -21.94 15.35
C THR A 159 4.18 -21.09 14.23
N ALA A 160 4.70 -21.20 13.00
CA ALA A 160 4.20 -20.45 11.84
C ALA A 160 2.72 -20.76 11.54
N VAL A 161 2.34 -22.04 11.59
CA VAL A 161 0.94 -22.46 11.38
C VAL A 161 0.01 -21.92 12.46
N TYR A 162 0.45 -21.91 13.73
CA TYR A 162 -0.39 -21.40 14.82
C TYR A 162 -0.48 -19.87 14.81
N THR A 163 0.58 -19.17 14.39
CA THR A 163 0.52 -17.72 14.16
C THR A 163 -0.51 -17.39 13.07
N ALA A 164 -0.51 -18.14 11.97
CA ALA A 164 -1.50 -17.97 10.91
C ALA A 164 -2.93 -18.28 11.40
N ALA A 165 -3.11 -19.34 12.17
CA ALA A 165 -4.43 -19.69 12.75
C ALA A 165 -4.92 -18.63 13.76
N ALA A 166 -4.02 -18.04 14.55
CA ALA A 166 -4.36 -16.93 15.43
C ALA A 166 -4.79 -15.69 14.63
N ALA A 167 -4.06 -15.37 13.54
CA ALA A 167 -4.40 -14.28 12.65
C ALA A 167 -5.80 -14.45 12.01
N ASP A 168 -6.21 -15.69 11.69
CA ASP A 168 -7.55 -15.98 11.15
C ASP A 168 -8.67 -15.61 12.13
N VAL A 169 -8.46 -15.80 13.44
CA VAL A 169 -9.42 -15.41 14.48
C VAL A 169 -9.59 -13.89 14.54
N TYR A 170 -8.47 -13.14 14.47
CA TYR A 170 -8.52 -11.67 14.43
C TYR A 170 -9.17 -11.16 13.14
N ARG A 171 -8.85 -11.77 12.01
CA ARG A 171 -9.43 -11.44 10.69
C ARG A 171 -10.94 -11.57 10.66
N ALA A 172 -11.47 -12.59 11.32
CA ALA A 172 -12.92 -12.83 11.39
C ALA A 172 -13.69 -11.72 12.11
N LEU A 173 -13.02 -10.90 12.93
CA LEU A 173 -13.63 -9.78 13.65
C LEU A 173 -13.66 -8.48 12.83
N ILE A 174 -12.85 -8.39 11.77
CA ILE A 174 -12.72 -7.17 10.94
C ILE A 174 -13.83 -7.15 9.91
N GLU A 175 -14.56 -6.06 9.87
CA GLU A 175 -15.74 -5.87 9.03
C GLU A 175 -15.45 -5.00 7.80
N ALA A 176 -16.24 -5.21 6.75
CA ALA A 176 -16.23 -4.32 5.60
C ALA A 176 -16.74 -2.92 5.99
N VAL A 177 -16.32 -1.89 5.27
CA VAL A 177 -16.93 -0.55 5.36
C VAL A 177 -18.44 -0.70 5.14
N PRO A 178 -19.32 -0.19 6.03
CA PRO A 178 -20.76 -0.34 5.86
C PRO A 178 -21.26 0.24 4.55
N GLY A 179 -22.24 -0.42 3.90
CA GLY A 179 -22.82 0.03 2.64
C GLY A 179 -22.73 -1.01 1.53
N ALA A 180 -22.88 -0.58 0.28
CA ALA A 180 -22.89 -1.41 -0.92
C ALA A 180 -21.84 -1.01 -1.94
N GLY A 181 -21.51 -1.93 -2.86
CA GLY A 181 -20.54 -1.69 -3.92
C GLY A 181 -19.08 -1.69 -3.45
N PRO A 182 -18.15 -1.25 -4.29
CA PRO A 182 -16.72 -1.14 -3.97
C PRO A 182 -16.46 0.01 -3.01
N VAL A 183 -15.27 0.01 -2.40
CA VAL A 183 -14.72 1.20 -1.73
C VAL A 183 -14.35 2.22 -2.80
N LEU A 184 -14.84 3.45 -2.68
CA LEU A 184 -14.71 4.53 -3.67
C LEU A 184 -13.45 5.37 -3.45
N GLY A 185 -12.96 5.43 -2.22
CA GLY A 185 -11.77 6.16 -1.85
C GLY A 185 -11.29 5.77 -0.46
N VAL A 186 -9.97 5.74 -0.28
CA VAL A 186 -9.31 5.49 1.00
C VAL A 186 -8.31 6.60 1.23
N VAL A 187 -8.25 7.14 2.43
CA VAL A 187 -7.27 8.15 2.80
C VAL A 187 -6.87 8.00 4.27
N ALA A 188 -5.58 8.01 4.53
CA ALA A 188 -5.04 7.98 5.88
C ALA A 188 -4.23 9.26 6.14
N MET A 189 -4.43 9.88 7.29
CA MET A 189 -3.68 11.06 7.72
C MET A 189 -3.60 11.15 9.23
N ALA A 190 -2.47 11.63 9.73
CA ALA A 190 -2.36 12.00 11.14
C ALA A 190 -3.09 13.32 11.43
N PHE A 191 -4.12 13.27 12.25
CA PHE A 191 -4.80 14.42 12.83
C PHE A 191 -4.44 14.53 14.32
N LEU A 192 -3.93 15.70 14.72
CA LEU A 192 -3.57 15.99 16.12
C LEU A 192 -2.68 14.90 16.79
N GLY A 193 -1.76 14.32 16.04
CA GLY A 193 -0.85 13.30 16.56
C GLY A 193 -1.45 11.89 16.65
N VAL A 194 -2.55 11.62 15.97
CA VAL A 194 -3.16 10.29 15.87
C VAL A 194 -3.37 9.92 14.42
N ASP A 195 -2.85 8.76 14.01
CA ASP A 195 -3.12 8.21 12.68
C ASP A 195 -4.58 7.81 12.57
N GLN A 196 -5.25 8.31 11.54
CA GLN A 196 -6.64 8.01 11.26
C GLN A 196 -6.80 7.57 9.81
N LEU A 197 -7.58 6.52 9.63
CA LEU A 197 -7.92 5.94 8.34
C LEU A 197 -9.39 6.19 8.04
N TYR A 198 -9.67 6.68 6.84
CA TYR A 198 -11.02 6.97 6.36
C TYR A 198 -11.29 6.23 5.06
N ALA A 199 -12.55 5.86 4.85
CA ALA A 199 -12.99 5.21 3.61
C ALA A 199 -14.34 5.75 3.14
N PHE A 200 -14.47 6.01 1.85
CA PHE A 200 -15.72 6.32 1.19
C PHE A 200 -16.34 5.07 0.57
N ARG A 201 -17.61 4.85 0.83
CA ARG A 201 -18.39 3.78 0.20
C ARG A 201 -19.82 4.23 -0.06
N GLY A 202 -20.48 3.63 -1.06
CA GLY A 202 -21.90 3.84 -1.30
C GLY A 202 -22.75 3.36 -0.08
N ASN A 203 -23.83 4.08 0.23
CA ASN A 203 -24.81 3.61 1.21
C ASN A 203 -25.46 2.29 0.74
N ALA A 204 -26.28 1.66 1.58
CA ALA A 204 -26.90 0.36 1.27
C ALA A 204 -27.73 0.39 -0.02
N ASP A 205 -28.36 1.53 -0.33
CA ASP A 205 -29.20 1.71 -1.53
C ASP A 205 -28.42 2.15 -2.76
N GLY A 206 -27.11 2.45 -2.63
CA GLY A 206 -26.25 2.92 -3.72
C GLY A 206 -26.59 4.31 -4.24
N THR A 207 -27.30 5.14 -3.47
CA THR A 207 -27.75 6.48 -3.86
C THR A 207 -26.86 7.60 -3.36
N ALA A 208 -26.10 7.37 -2.27
CA ALA A 208 -25.21 8.36 -1.65
C ALA A 208 -23.84 7.75 -1.34
N ALA A 209 -22.80 8.59 -1.31
CA ALA A 209 -21.49 8.22 -0.81
C ALA A 209 -21.36 8.66 0.66
N LEU A 210 -20.94 7.75 1.53
CA LEU A 210 -20.74 7.99 2.95
C LEU A 210 -19.27 7.82 3.31
N LEU A 211 -18.80 8.66 4.23
CA LEU A 211 -17.45 8.62 4.79
C LEU A 211 -17.48 7.88 6.13
N TYR A 212 -16.57 6.95 6.30
CA TYR A 212 -16.38 6.20 7.53
C TYR A 212 -14.97 6.36 8.05
N ARG A 213 -14.83 6.36 9.37
CA ARG A 213 -13.55 6.38 10.08
C ARG A 213 -13.31 5.01 10.72
N ALA A 214 -12.09 4.48 10.58
CA ALA A 214 -11.65 3.30 11.30
C ALA A 214 -11.48 3.61 12.79
N SER A 215 -11.92 2.71 13.67
CA SER A 215 -11.81 2.84 15.13
C SER A 215 -11.60 1.48 15.78
N PRO A 216 -11.15 1.42 17.04
CA PRO A 216 -11.05 0.15 17.77
C PRO A 216 -12.37 -0.65 17.89
N ALA A 217 -13.50 -0.02 17.63
CA ALA A 217 -14.81 -0.66 17.56
C ALA A 217 -15.23 -1.06 16.12
N GLY A 218 -14.38 -0.79 15.12
CA GLY A 218 -14.67 -0.93 13.70
C GLY A 218 -15.06 0.39 13.03
N TRP A 219 -15.68 0.33 11.87
CA TRP A 219 -16.05 1.51 11.07
C TRP A 219 -17.13 2.34 11.75
N VAL A 220 -16.88 3.64 11.93
CA VAL A 220 -17.82 4.62 12.48
C VAL A 220 -18.14 5.65 11.39
N PRO A 221 -19.42 5.94 11.11
CA PRO A 221 -19.79 6.93 10.13
C PRO A 221 -19.35 8.34 10.56
N VAL A 222 -18.81 9.10 9.62
CA VAL A 222 -18.57 10.53 9.78
C VAL A 222 -19.89 11.27 9.54
N GLN A 223 -20.28 12.08 10.49
CA GLN A 223 -21.53 12.84 10.39
C GLN A 223 -21.41 13.94 9.34
N TYR A 224 -22.33 13.97 8.38
CA TYR A 224 -22.52 15.11 7.51
C TYR A 224 -23.45 16.12 8.18
N PHE A 225 -23.02 17.36 8.16
CA PHE A 225 -23.73 18.48 8.75
C PHE A 225 -24.62 19.20 7.73
N ASN A 226 -25.02 20.44 8.02
CA ASN A 226 -25.85 21.26 7.14
C ASN A 226 -25.07 22.47 6.62
N LEU A 227 -25.44 22.96 5.44
CA LEU A 227 -24.95 24.20 4.86
C LEU A 227 -25.96 25.32 5.11
N ALA A 228 -25.51 26.46 5.62
CA ALA A 228 -26.27 27.71 5.68
C ALA A 228 -25.53 28.75 4.84
N SER A 229 -26.15 29.21 3.77
CA SER A 229 -25.58 30.24 2.89
C SER A 229 -25.91 31.63 3.43
N PHE A 230 -24.96 32.57 3.34
CA PHE A 230 -25.12 33.96 3.76
C PHE A 230 -24.67 34.94 2.68
N THR A 231 -25.29 36.10 2.68
CA THR A 231 -24.95 37.28 1.89
C THR A 231 -24.91 38.48 2.81
N ALA A 232 -24.15 39.50 2.50
CA ALA A 232 -24.06 40.71 3.30
C ALA A 232 -23.58 40.49 4.74
N GLY A 233 -22.30 40.20 4.90
CA GLY A 233 -21.63 40.15 6.21
C GLY A 233 -21.45 41.56 6.81
N GLY A 234 -21.61 41.64 8.16
CA GLY A 234 -21.50 42.90 8.93
C GLY A 234 -20.12 43.15 9.51
N THR A 235 -20.10 43.68 10.75
CA THR A 235 -18.92 44.29 11.39
C THR A 235 -17.83 43.32 11.85
N ALA A 236 -18.18 42.11 12.28
CA ALA A 236 -17.25 41.10 12.79
C ALA A 236 -17.17 39.92 11.84
N ILE A 237 -16.04 39.21 11.85
CA ILE A 237 -15.84 37.96 11.09
C ILE A 237 -16.28 36.80 12.00
N PRO A 238 -17.21 35.94 11.55
CA PRO A 238 -17.57 34.75 12.30
C PRO A 238 -16.40 33.75 12.39
N LEU A 239 -16.37 33.01 13.47
CA LEU A 239 -15.31 32.02 13.74
C LEU A 239 -15.88 30.59 13.77
N ASP A 240 -15.04 29.62 13.49
CA ASP A 240 -15.35 28.21 13.75
C ASP A 240 -15.58 28.04 15.25
N GLY A 241 -16.68 27.36 15.63
CA GLY A 241 -17.11 27.20 17.02
C GLY A 241 -18.16 28.23 17.49
N ASP A 242 -18.39 29.30 16.74
CA ASP A 242 -19.46 30.26 17.05
C ASP A 242 -20.86 29.62 17.02
N THR A 243 -21.77 30.17 17.79
CA THR A 243 -23.21 29.85 17.67
C THR A 243 -23.86 30.84 16.72
N LEU A 244 -24.39 30.35 15.62
CA LEU A 244 -25.27 31.11 14.72
C LEU A 244 -26.67 31.16 15.30
N THR A 245 -27.26 32.34 15.42
CA THR A 245 -28.59 32.56 16.02
C THR A 245 -29.47 33.39 15.11
N GLN A 246 -30.72 32.95 14.96
CA GLN A 246 -31.79 33.68 14.28
C GLN A 246 -33.09 33.52 15.07
N GLY A 247 -33.45 34.54 15.87
CA GLY A 247 -34.58 34.42 16.80
C GLY A 247 -34.39 33.31 17.82
N ALA A 248 -35.26 32.28 17.79
CA ALA A 248 -35.18 31.11 18.66
C ALA A 248 -34.34 29.97 18.05
N VAL A 249 -33.94 30.09 16.79
CA VAL A 249 -33.17 29.05 16.09
C VAL A 249 -31.68 29.26 16.31
N SER A 250 -30.96 28.20 16.67
CA SER A 250 -29.52 28.28 16.88
C SER A 250 -28.82 27.01 16.38
N ALA A 251 -27.55 27.11 15.96
CA ALA A 251 -26.69 26.03 15.58
C ALA A 251 -25.22 26.40 15.78
N THR A 252 -24.34 25.45 16.04
CA THR A 252 -22.90 25.68 16.10
C THR A 252 -22.30 25.70 14.69
N ILE A 253 -21.49 26.71 14.41
CA ILE A 253 -20.72 26.81 13.17
C ILE A 253 -19.50 25.89 13.29
N MET A 254 -19.46 24.86 12.44
CA MET A 254 -18.35 23.93 12.38
C MET A 254 -17.23 24.41 11.46
N ARG A 255 -17.61 25.15 10.39
CA ARG A 255 -16.68 25.74 9.42
C ARG A 255 -17.25 26.99 8.80
N VAL A 256 -16.42 28.04 8.73
CA VAL A 256 -16.70 29.27 8.00
C VAL A 256 -16.06 29.21 6.62
N MET A 257 -16.86 29.25 5.57
CA MET A 257 -16.43 29.25 4.17
C MET A 257 -16.71 30.62 3.54
N TRP A 258 -15.78 31.53 3.69
CA TRP A 258 -15.89 32.88 3.11
C TRP A 258 -15.44 32.85 1.64
N GLN A 259 -16.39 33.06 0.72
CA GLN A 259 -16.20 32.89 -0.72
C GLN A 259 -15.84 34.18 -1.45
N SER A 260 -16.41 35.29 -1.06
CA SER A 260 -16.16 36.62 -1.71
C SER A 260 -16.61 37.77 -0.85
N GLY A 261 -16.30 38.99 -1.32
CA GLY A 261 -16.69 40.24 -0.66
C GLY A 261 -15.88 40.55 0.59
N ALA A 262 -16.34 41.50 1.41
CA ALA A 262 -15.68 41.96 2.61
C ALA A 262 -16.62 42.07 3.80
N TRP A 263 -16.12 41.78 4.99
CA TRP A 263 -16.74 42.11 6.27
C TRP A 263 -16.45 43.58 6.58
N SER A 264 -17.48 44.37 6.78
CA SER A 264 -17.34 45.81 6.99
C SER A 264 -18.43 46.36 7.93
N ALA A 265 -18.04 47.33 8.76
CA ALA A 265 -18.94 47.98 9.71
C ALA A 265 -20.10 48.74 9.04
N THR A 266 -19.92 49.22 7.80
CA THR A 266 -20.84 50.15 7.18
C THR A 266 -21.69 49.55 6.07
N ALA A 267 -21.16 48.60 5.30
CA ALA A 267 -21.85 47.91 4.21
C ALA A 267 -21.11 46.60 3.90
N GLY A 268 -21.23 45.61 4.78
CA GLY A 268 -20.66 44.32 4.56
C GLY A 268 -21.22 43.65 3.31
N SER A 269 -20.32 43.14 2.48
CA SER A 269 -20.66 42.44 1.24
C SER A 269 -20.15 40.99 1.23
N ALA A 270 -19.72 40.45 2.38
CA ALA A 270 -19.23 39.12 2.49
C ALA A 270 -20.30 38.09 2.11
N ILE A 271 -19.94 37.20 1.21
CA ILE A 271 -20.76 36.07 0.74
C ILE A 271 -20.04 34.79 1.04
N GLY A 272 -20.78 33.77 1.47
CA GLY A 272 -20.20 32.46 1.75
C GLY A 272 -21.23 31.48 2.30
N GLN A 273 -20.69 30.45 2.91
CA GLN A 273 -21.47 29.38 3.53
C GLN A 273 -20.88 29.04 4.90
N PHE A 274 -21.73 28.52 5.78
CA PHE A 274 -21.33 27.89 7.01
C PHE A 274 -21.66 26.39 6.94
N VAL A 275 -20.76 25.57 7.43
CA VAL A 275 -21.14 24.22 7.88
C VAL A 275 -21.62 24.35 9.30
N ILE A 276 -22.86 23.96 9.58
CA ILE A 276 -23.49 24.10 10.88
C ILE A 276 -24.02 22.73 11.37
N THR A 277 -24.06 22.57 12.68
CA THR A 277 -24.74 21.42 13.31
C THR A 277 -26.24 21.42 12.99
N ASN A 278 -26.95 20.36 13.38
CA ASN A 278 -28.41 20.36 13.28
C ASN A 278 -28.99 21.51 14.12
N PRO A 279 -29.80 22.40 13.52
CA PRO A 279 -30.39 23.52 14.25
C PRO A 279 -31.31 23.07 15.38
N VAL A 280 -31.25 23.80 16.48
CA VAL A 280 -32.19 23.68 17.61
C VAL A 280 -33.20 24.85 17.54
N GLY A 281 -34.45 24.57 17.81
CA GLY A 281 -35.51 25.58 17.79
C GLY A 281 -36.21 25.74 16.43
N GLY A 282 -35.85 24.95 15.41
CA GLY A 282 -36.47 24.97 14.09
C GLY A 282 -35.49 25.08 12.95
N ALA A 283 -35.97 25.45 11.75
CA ALA A 283 -35.13 25.70 10.58
C ALA A 283 -34.79 27.19 10.47
N PHE A 284 -33.59 27.51 9.97
CA PHE A 284 -33.23 28.86 9.59
C PHE A 284 -34.10 29.34 8.41
N ALA A 285 -34.26 30.66 8.29
CA ALA A 285 -34.96 31.27 7.18
C ALA A 285 -34.11 32.38 6.55
N ALA A 286 -34.49 32.86 5.38
CA ALA A 286 -33.87 34.07 4.81
C ALA A 286 -34.03 35.26 5.77
N GLY A 287 -32.98 36.03 6.01
CA GLY A 287 -33.01 37.19 6.88
C GLY A 287 -31.80 37.32 7.81
N ALA A 288 -31.87 38.33 8.68
CA ALA A 288 -30.77 38.65 9.58
C ALA A 288 -30.51 37.54 10.61
N ALA A 289 -29.24 37.28 10.84
CA ALA A 289 -28.73 36.36 11.86
C ALA A 289 -27.47 36.97 12.50
N THR A 290 -27.11 36.45 13.68
CA THR A 290 -25.95 36.89 14.45
C THR A 290 -25.15 35.73 14.95
N THR A 291 -23.86 35.95 15.24
CA THR A 291 -22.98 34.94 15.85
C THR A 291 -22.54 35.39 17.23
N THR A 292 -22.05 34.45 18.03
CA THR A 292 -21.50 34.73 19.37
C THR A 292 -20.29 35.66 19.34
N SER A 293 -19.52 35.68 18.26
CA SER A 293 -18.42 36.65 18.04
C SER A 293 -18.90 38.05 17.69
N GLY A 294 -20.22 38.27 17.59
CA GLY A 294 -20.82 39.55 17.25
C GLY A 294 -20.90 39.84 15.75
N ALA A 295 -20.68 38.86 14.91
CA ALA A 295 -20.90 39.01 13.47
C ALA A 295 -22.40 39.10 13.19
N THR A 296 -22.77 40.09 12.34
CA THR A 296 -24.12 40.22 11.79
C THR A 296 -24.09 39.87 10.31
N LEU A 297 -25.09 39.15 9.83
CA LEU A 297 -25.15 38.66 8.46
C LEU A 297 -26.59 38.43 8.01
N THR A 298 -26.80 38.26 6.74
CA THR A 298 -28.10 37.91 6.17
C THR A 298 -28.02 36.48 5.61
N LEU A 299 -28.82 35.56 6.15
CA LEU A 299 -28.96 34.21 5.60
C LEU A 299 -29.79 34.25 4.31
N SER A 300 -29.41 33.47 3.32
CA SER A 300 -30.06 33.42 2.01
C SER A 300 -31.35 32.57 2.02
N GLY A 301 -31.50 31.70 3.00
CA GLY A 301 -32.62 30.76 3.10
C GLY A 301 -32.39 29.70 4.17
N PRO A 302 -33.22 28.64 4.17
CA PRO A 302 -33.04 27.51 5.10
C PRO A 302 -31.74 26.75 4.87
N GLN A 303 -31.26 26.11 5.91
CA GLN A 303 -30.11 25.23 5.81
C GLN A 303 -30.42 24.02 4.90
N VAL A 304 -29.39 23.53 4.20
CA VAL A 304 -29.46 22.37 3.31
C VAL A 304 -28.54 21.27 3.84
N PRO A 305 -29.02 20.02 4.01
CA PRO A 305 -28.14 18.92 4.42
C PRO A 305 -27.00 18.72 3.41
N ILE A 306 -25.79 18.49 3.93
CA ILE A 306 -24.67 18.06 3.07
C ILE A 306 -24.96 16.62 2.63
N ALA A 307 -24.94 16.40 1.33
CA ALA A 307 -25.12 15.10 0.71
C ALA A 307 -24.09 14.92 -0.40
N MET A 308 -23.57 13.71 -0.52
CA MET A 308 -22.68 13.30 -1.60
C MET A 308 -23.37 12.20 -2.43
N ALA A 309 -23.49 12.42 -3.73
CA ALA A 309 -24.05 11.43 -4.63
C ALA A 309 -23.11 10.20 -4.72
N ALA A 310 -23.70 9.04 -4.93
CA ALA A 310 -22.95 7.82 -5.12
C ALA A 310 -22.21 7.81 -6.46
N GLY A 311 -21.17 7.02 -6.54
CA GLY A 311 -20.30 6.91 -7.70
C GLY A 311 -19.06 7.78 -7.55
N GLY A 312 -18.37 7.97 -8.66
CA GLY A 312 -17.11 8.69 -8.67
C GLY A 312 -15.94 7.86 -8.12
N ARG A 313 -14.78 8.45 -8.22
CA ARG A 313 -13.54 7.91 -7.66
C ARG A 313 -12.80 9.01 -6.94
N PHE A 314 -12.66 8.87 -5.65
CA PHE A 314 -12.04 9.90 -4.83
C PHE A 314 -10.54 10.00 -5.07
N THR A 315 -10.09 11.22 -5.28
CA THR A 315 -8.68 11.62 -5.29
C THR A 315 -8.48 12.63 -4.16
N PHE A 316 -7.39 12.49 -3.42
CA PHE A 316 -7.14 13.29 -2.23
C PHE A 316 -5.81 14.05 -2.32
N GLU A 317 -5.79 15.22 -1.68
CA GLU A 317 -4.58 15.99 -1.41
C GLU A 317 -4.53 16.34 0.08
N LYS A 318 -3.38 16.13 0.69
CA LYS A 318 -3.15 16.39 2.11
C LYS A 318 -2.28 17.64 2.22
N CYS A 319 -2.85 18.77 2.58
CA CYS A 319 -2.11 20.02 2.63
C CYS A 319 -2.49 20.90 3.81
N ASN A 320 -1.72 21.96 3.99
CA ASN A 320 -1.90 22.94 5.05
C ASN A 320 -1.67 24.34 4.49
N PHE A 321 -2.70 25.16 4.46
CA PHE A 321 -2.62 26.54 3.98
C PHE A 321 -2.04 27.52 5.00
N SER A 322 -2.10 27.21 6.30
CA SER A 322 -1.69 28.17 7.36
C SER A 322 -0.41 27.79 8.10
N GLY A 323 0.20 26.65 7.78
CA GLY A 323 1.45 26.19 8.41
C GLY A 323 1.32 25.64 9.83
N GLN A 324 0.14 25.66 10.45
CA GLN A 324 -0.09 25.07 11.77
C GLN A 324 -0.61 23.64 11.64
N LEU A 325 -0.15 22.71 12.50
CA LEU A 325 -0.58 21.31 12.45
C LEU A 325 -2.10 21.15 12.59
N ILE A 326 -2.75 21.97 13.41
CA ILE A 326 -4.20 21.95 13.61
C ILE A 326 -4.99 22.33 12.37
N THR A 327 -4.36 23.02 11.41
CA THR A 327 -4.99 23.43 10.16
C THR A 327 -4.66 22.53 8.98
N ARG A 328 -4.01 21.40 9.22
CA ARG A 328 -3.81 20.36 8.20
C ARG A 328 -5.16 19.74 7.81
N ARG A 329 -5.40 19.63 6.51
CA ARG A 329 -6.69 19.21 5.94
C ARG A 329 -6.48 18.17 4.83
N ILE A 330 -7.52 17.39 4.60
CA ILE A 330 -7.69 16.57 3.39
C ILE A 330 -8.62 17.35 2.46
N TYR A 331 -8.19 17.56 1.23
CA TYR A 331 -9.04 18.04 0.15
C TYR A 331 -9.35 16.87 -0.78
N GLY A 332 -10.58 16.75 -1.26
CA GLY A 332 -10.99 15.62 -2.08
C GLY A 332 -11.88 16.04 -3.25
N VAL A 333 -11.79 15.28 -4.34
CA VAL A 333 -12.66 15.35 -5.53
C VAL A 333 -12.93 13.94 -6.03
N ASP A 334 -14.04 13.73 -6.75
CA ASP A 334 -14.42 12.42 -7.26
C ASP A 334 -15.00 12.42 -8.69
N GLY A 335 -15.11 13.60 -9.32
CA GLY A 335 -15.70 13.74 -10.66
C GLY A 335 -17.24 13.73 -10.70
N VAL A 336 -17.90 13.55 -9.55
CA VAL A 336 -19.37 13.50 -9.42
C VAL A 336 -19.89 14.57 -8.48
N ASN A 337 -19.20 14.81 -7.37
CA ASN A 337 -19.56 15.73 -6.31
C ASN A 337 -18.73 17.01 -6.35
N PRO A 338 -19.17 18.08 -5.67
CA PRO A 338 -18.32 19.24 -5.42
C PRO A 338 -17.03 18.85 -4.70
N PRO A 339 -15.91 19.57 -4.93
CA PRO A 339 -14.72 19.40 -4.12
C PRO A 339 -15.04 19.67 -2.66
N PHE A 340 -14.30 19.07 -1.76
CA PHE A 340 -14.52 19.25 -0.32
C PHE A 340 -13.22 19.38 0.46
N GLU A 341 -13.32 20.02 1.61
CA GLU A 341 -12.32 20.03 2.67
C GLU A 341 -12.78 19.11 3.81
N PHE A 342 -11.85 18.41 4.43
CA PHE A 342 -12.12 17.58 5.59
C PHE A 342 -11.03 17.74 6.64
N ASP A 343 -11.41 17.99 7.90
CA ASP A 343 -10.50 18.24 9.02
C ASP A 343 -10.40 17.09 10.04
N GLY A 344 -10.96 15.93 9.71
CA GLY A 344 -11.07 14.79 10.61
C GLY A 344 -12.42 14.65 11.29
N VAL A 345 -13.23 15.71 11.29
CA VAL A 345 -14.58 15.77 11.89
C VAL A 345 -15.60 16.34 10.91
N THR A 346 -15.26 17.47 10.28
CA THR A 346 -16.17 18.27 9.47
C THR A 346 -15.84 18.14 7.99
N LEU A 347 -16.80 17.68 7.20
CA LEU A 347 -16.74 17.71 5.74
C LEU A 347 -17.40 18.99 5.25
N ALA A 348 -16.65 19.84 4.55
CA ALA A 348 -17.07 21.12 4.03
C ALA A 348 -17.00 21.14 2.49
N PRO A 349 -18.13 21.08 1.77
CA PRO A 349 -18.15 21.18 0.30
C PRO A 349 -17.68 22.56 -0.16
N ILE A 350 -16.88 22.62 -1.21
CA ILE A 350 -16.31 23.84 -1.77
C ILE A 350 -17.10 24.24 -3.03
N SER A 351 -17.58 25.48 -3.04
CA SER A 351 -18.20 26.07 -4.24
C SER A 351 -17.12 26.75 -5.09
N THR A 352 -16.90 26.23 -6.30
CA THR A 352 -15.87 26.74 -7.22
C THR A 352 -16.41 27.71 -8.27
N GLY A 353 -17.74 27.89 -8.33
CA GLY A 353 -18.40 28.66 -9.39
C GLY A 353 -18.71 27.88 -10.65
N LEU A 354 -18.22 26.64 -10.78
CA LEU A 354 -18.57 25.74 -11.89
C LEU A 354 -20.02 25.26 -11.81
N SER A 355 -20.64 25.04 -12.96
CA SER A 355 -21.97 24.46 -13.07
C SER A 355 -22.02 23.43 -14.24
N PRO A 356 -22.10 22.12 -13.94
CA PRO A 356 -22.04 21.48 -12.62
C PRO A 356 -20.66 21.56 -11.99
N ASN A 357 -20.59 21.58 -10.64
CA ASN A 357 -19.35 21.61 -9.88
C ASN A 357 -18.92 20.16 -9.54
N ARG A 358 -18.14 19.52 -10.43
CA ARG A 358 -17.74 18.12 -10.34
C ARG A 358 -16.30 17.86 -10.85
N PRO A 359 -15.29 18.48 -10.25
CA PRO A 359 -13.91 18.28 -10.66
C PRO A 359 -13.43 16.84 -10.40
N SER A 360 -12.52 16.36 -11.25
CA SER A 360 -11.99 14.99 -11.19
C SER A 360 -10.58 14.90 -10.62
N HIS A 361 -9.80 15.96 -10.67
CA HIS A 361 -8.43 15.99 -10.16
C HIS A 361 -8.19 17.24 -9.32
N LEU A 362 -7.32 17.13 -8.32
CA LEU A 362 -6.88 18.25 -7.49
C LEU A 362 -5.39 18.14 -7.18
N ARG A 363 -4.75 19.30 -6.96
CA ARG A 363 -3.36 19.37 -6.50
C ARG A 363 -3.09 20.65 -5.74
N PHE A 364 -2.39 20.54 -4.61
CA PHE A 364 -1.84 21.69 -3.91
C PHE A 364 -0.49 22.09 -4.52
N HIS A 365 -0.35 23.35 -4.93
CA HIS A 365 0.88 23.89 -5.49
C HIS A 365 1.06 25.36 -5.14
N LYS A 366 2.19 25.73 -4.54
CA LYS A 366 2.57 27.12 -4.20
C LYS A 366 1.48 27.91 -3.48
N ASN A 367 0.87 27.30 -2.48
CA ASN A 367 -0.22 27.90 -1.68
C ASN A 367 -1.55 28.13 -2.44
N PHE A 368 -1.74 27.47 -3.57
CA PHE A 368 -2.99 27.40 -4.33
C PHE A 368 -3.51 25.97 -4.37
N LEU A 369 -4.81 25.82 -4.33
CA LEU A 369 -5.48 24.57 -4.66
C LEU A 369 -5.88 24.61 -6.14
N PHE A 370 -5.29 23.74 -6.93
CA PHE A 370 -5.67 23.54 -8.33
C PHE A 370 -6.65 22.39 -8.43
N ILE A 371 -7.70 22.57 -9.22
CA ILE A 371 -8.66 21.52 -9.57
C ILE A 371 -8.85 21.47 -11.08
N SER A 372 -9.17 20.30 -11.62
CA SER A 372 -9.52 20.21 -13.03
C SER A 372 -10.90 19.61 -13.25
N GLN A 373 -11.60 20.16 -14.20
CA GLN A 373 -12.86 19.63 -14.72
C GLN A 373 -12.81 19.70 -16.24
N GLU A 374 -12.88 18.52 -16.88
CA GLU A 374 -12.75 18.39 -18.34
C GLU A 374 -11.44 19.06 -18.85
N ALA A 375 -11.54 20.09 -19.68
CA ALA A 375 -10.41 20.84 -20.24
C ALA A 375 -10.14 22.15 -19.53
N SER A 376 -10.65 22.32 -18.32
CA SER A 376 -10.44 23.51 -17.48
C SER A 376 -9.59 23.19 -16.26
N LEU A 377 -8.59 24.02 -16.01
CA LEU A 377 -7.76 24.03 -14.81
C LEU A 377 -8.11 25.30 -14.01
N LEU A 378 -8.72 25.14 -12.85
CA LEU A 378 -9.08 26.24 -11.96
C LEU A 378 -8.12 26.28 -10.78
N TYR A 379 -7.92 27.47 -10.22
CA TYR A 379 -7.16 27.67 -8.99
C TYR A 379 -7.86 28.65 -8.05
N CYS A 380 -7.76 28.38 -6.75
CA CYS A 380 -8.29 29.30 -5.72
C CYS A 380 -7.37 30.52 -5.53
N ALA A 381 -7.79 31.48 -4.77
CA ALA A 381 -6.91 32.55 -4.30
C ALA A 381 -5.85 32.00 -3.33
N ALA A 382 -4.66 32.60 -3.31
CA ALA A 382 -3.54 32.16 -2.50
C ALA A 382 -3.92 32.05 -1.01
N GLY A 383 -3.66 30.88 -0.41
CA GLY A 383 -3.92 30.62 1.00
C GLY A 383 -5.40 30.52 1.41
N THR A 384 -6.34 30.58 0.46
CA THR A 384 -7.77 30.61 0.74
C THR A 384 -8.55 29.63 -0.14
N PRO A 385 -8.78 28.38 0.31
CA PRO A 385 -9.36 27.33 -0.51
C PRO A 385 -10.82 27.55 -0.91
N TYR A 386 -11.49 28.55 -0.36
CA TYR A 386 -12.91 28.83 -0.63
C TYR A 386 -13.13 29.97 -1.63
N LYS A 387 -12.07 30.76 -1.99
CA LYS A 387 -12.15 31.89 -2.91
C LYS A 387 -11.70 31.51 -4.30
N TRP A 388 -12.64 31.47 -5.25
CA TRP A 388 -12.39 31.01 -6.63
C TRP A 388 -12.64 32.10 -7.67
N ASN A 389 -13.16 33.27 -7.25
CA ASN A 389 -13.44 34.39 -8.14
C ASN A 389 -12.15 35.11 -8.54
N SER A 390 -12.09 35.60 -9.75
CA SER A 390 -10.96 36.40 -10.27
C SER A 390 -10.69 37.68 -9.49
N ILE A 391 -11.73 38.29 -8.94
CA ILE A 391 -11.62 39.52 -8.11
C ILE A 391 -10.88 39.23 -6.80
N ASP A 392 -11.05 38.00 -6.25
CA ASP A 392 -10.40 37.58 -5.01
C ASP A 392 -9.03 36.91 -5.25
N GLY A 393 -8.60 36.74 -6.52
CA GLY A 393 -7.31 36.15 -6.90
C GLY A 393 -7.38 34.70 -7.36
N GLY A 394 -8.58 34.14 -7.53
CA GLY A 394 -8.79 32.86 -8.21
C GLY A 394 -8.78 33.04 -9.73
N GLY A 395 -8.78 31.94 -10.47
CA GLY A 395 -8.83 32.00 -11.92
C GLY A 395 -8.95 30.64 -12.61
N GLU A 396 -9.00 30.69 -13.93
CA GLU A 396 -9.16 29.53 -14.80
C GLU A 396 -8.15 29.58 -15.96
N ILE A 397 -7.61 28.44 -16.32
CA ILE A 397 -6.70 28.24 -17.44
C ILE A 397 -7.29 27.13 -18.31
N ALA A 398 -7.52 27.43 -19.59
CA ALA A 398 -7.92 26.42 -20.56
C ALA A 398 -6.73 25.52 -20.92
N THR A 399 -6.90 24.21 -20.81
CA THR A 399 -5.83 23.25 -21.08
C THR A 399 -5.83 22.73 -22.53
N GLY A 400 -6.92 22.95 -23.27
CA GLY A 400 -7.07 22.54 -24.66
C GLY A 400 -7.52 21.10 -24.86
N ASP A 401 -7.40 20.24 -23.85
CA ASP A 401 -7.87 18.85 -23.86
C ASP A 401 -8.16 18.40 -22.42
N THR A 402 -8.83 17.27 -22.27
CA THR A 402 -9.21 16.71 -20.98
C THR A 402 -7.98 16.38 -20.11
N VAL A 403 -7.98 16.89 -18.89
CA VAL A 403 -6.92 16.61 -17.90
C VAL A 403 -7.06 15.19 -17.38
N THR A 404 -5.97 14.42 -17.46
CA THR A 404 -5.88 13.05 -16.95
C THR A 404 -5.21 12.94 -15.58
N GLY A 405 -4.56 14.02 -15.15
CA GLY A 405 -3.97 14.12 -13.82
C GLY A 405 -3.03 15.31 -13.68
N MET A 406 -2.67 15.59 -12.44
CA MET A 406 -1.79 16.71 -12.09
C MET A 406 -0.80 16.28 -11.01
N ILE A 407 0.43 16.79 -11.09
CA ILE A 407 1.42 16.57 -10.05
C ILE A 407 2.41 17.74 -9.96
N THR A 408 2.81 18.09 -8.75
CA THR A 408 3.92 19.02 -8.56
C THR A 408 5.23 18.27 -8.77
N LEU A 409 6.03 18.70 -9.74
CA LEU A 409 7.32 18.09 -10.03
C LEU A 409 8.30 18.30 -8.86
N PRO A 410 9.22 17.34 -8.62
CA PRO A 410 10.27 17.52 -7.64
C PRO A 410 11.13 18.76 -7.96
N GLY A 411 11.44 19.56 -6.95
CA GLY A 411 12.24 20.77 -7.09
C GLY A 411 12.14 21.67 -5.86
N SER A 412 12.87 22.79 -5.86
CA SER A 412 12.73 23.82 -4.81
C SER A 412 11.40 24.57 -4.96
N GLN A 413 10.96 25.27 -3.89
CA GLN A 413 9.71 26.06 -3.94
C GLN A 413 9.65 27.09 -5.08
N THR A 414 10.79 27.61 -5.49
CA THR A 414 10.88 28.57 -6.60
C THR A 414 10.90 27.90 -7.97
N THR A 415 11.48 26.71 -8.08
CA THR A 415 11.66 25.98 -9.35
C THR A 415 10.64 24.88 -9.57
N ALA A 416 9.94 24.43 -8.51
CA ALA A 416 8.89 23.42 -8.64
C ALA A 416 7.82 23.90 -9.61
N THR A 417 7.44 23.03 -10.54
CA THR A 417 6.48 23.29 -11.61
C THR A 417 5.29 22.35 -11.44
N LEU A 418 4.09 22.83 -11.70
CA LEU A 418 2.92 21.97 -11.77
C LEU A 418 2.85 21.34 -13.16
N ALA A 419 2.99 20.02 -13.23
CA ALA A 419 2.75 19.27 -14.45
C ALA A 419 1.25 18.90 -14.53
N VAL A 420 0.66 19.19 -15.67
CA VAL A 420 -0.75 18.87 -16.01
C VAL A 420 -0.69 17.91 -17.19
N PHE A 421 -1.14 16.69 -16.96
CA PHE A 421 -1.13 15.66 -17.99
C PHE A 421 -2.48 15.62 -18.70
N LEU A 422 -2.43 15.52 -20.00
CA LEU A 422 -3.55 15.28 -20.90
C LEU A 422 -3.43 13.87 -21.46
N ARG A 423 -4.40 13.44 -22.28
CA ARG A 423 -4.34 12.08 -22.82
C ARG A 423 -3.15 11.84 -23.76
N THR A 424 -2.76 12.84 -24.52
CA THR A 424 -1.70 12.73 -25.54
C THR A 424 -0.56 13.72 -25.36
N ASN A 425 -0.69 14.66 -24.43
CA ASN A 425 0.27 15.72 -24.20
C ASN A 425 0.48 15.95 -22.69
N ALA A 426 1.53 16.66 -22.35
CA ALA A 426 1.74 17.22 -21.03
C ALA A 426 1.92 18.74 -21.13
N ALA A 427 1.46 19.46 -20.14
CA ALA A 427 1.66 20.88 -20.03
C ALA A 427 2.28 21.23 -18.67
N PHE A 428 3.00 22.33 -18.61
CA PHE A 428 3.69 22.76 -17.41
C PHE A 428 3.28 24.18 -17.06
N LEU A 429 2.86 24.37 -15.81
CA LEU A 429 2.56 25.68 -15.26
C LEU A 429 3.77 26.20 -14.50
N TYR A 430 4.40 27.20 -15.04
CA TYR A 430 5.49 27.98 -14.43
C TYR A 430 4.91 29.19 -13.69
N GLY A 431 5.72 29.83 -12.86
CA GLY A 431 5.33 31.01 -12.10
C GLY A 431 4.98 30.71 -10.64
N THR A 432 4.82 31.76 -9.84
CA THR A 432 4.57 31.67 -8.40
C THR A 432 3.24 32.29 -7.98
N ASP A 433 2.66 33.10 -8.84
CA ASP A 433 1.42 33.85 -8.62
C ASP A 433 0.65 34.03 -9.93
N PRO A 434 -0.65 34.40 -9.89
CA PRO A 434 -1.48 34.53 -11.07
C PRO A 434 -0.96 35.47 -12.15
N THR A 435 -0.16 36.47 -11.77
CA THR A 435 0.41 37.44 -12.72
C THR A 435 1.63 36.90 -13.47
N THR A 436 2.27 35.88 -12.92
CA THR A 436 3.45 35.22 -13.46
C THR A 436 3.16 33.82 -14.02
N PHE A 437 1.92 33.32 -13.87
CA PHE A 437 1.55 32.01 -14.39
C PHE A 437 1.71 31.95 -15.90
N ASN A 438 2.54 31.00 -16.34
CA ASN A 438 2.79 30.70 -17.74
C ASN A 438 2.55 29.22 -18.01
N PHE A 439 1.45 28.91 -18.70
CA PHE A 439 1.05 27.54 -19.04
C PHE A 439 1.60 27.18 -20.42
N VAL A 440 2.56 26.26 -20.44
CA VAL A 440 3.26 25.85 -21.67
C VAL A 440 2.92 24.41 -21.98
N THR A 441 2.30 24.18 -23.13
CA THR A 441 2.01 22.84 -23.61
C THR A 441 3.26 22.24 -24.26
N PHE A 442 3.62 21.06 -23.84
CA PHE A 442 4.71 20.28 -24.39
C PHE A 442 4.15 19.22 -25.35
N ASN A 443 4.29 19.47 -26.63
CA ASN A 443 3.84 18.56 -27.69
C ASN A 443 4.84 17.44 -27.92
N SER A 444 4.86 16.44 -27.05
CA SER A 444 5.76 15.30 -27.17
C SER A 444 5.10 14.01 -27.65
N GLY A 445 3.77 14.02 -27.82
CA GLY A 445 3.01 12.81 -28.05
C GLY A 445 3.00 11.87 -26.82
N ILE A 446 3.26 12.41 -25.62
CA ILE A 446 3.35 11.68 -24.37
C ILE A 446 2.26 12.22 -23.45
N GLY A 447 1.31 11.37 -23.15
CA GLY A 447 0.26 11.63 -22.18
C GLY A 447 0.31 10.67 -21.02
N ALA A 448 -0.58 10.81 -20.05
CA ALA A 448 -0.67 9.89 -18.94
C ALA A 448 -2.04 9.20 -18.90
N VAL A 449 -2.02 7.91 -18.61
CA VAL A 449 -3.23 7.18 -18.22
C VAL A 449 -3.73 7.74 -16.88
N PRO A 450 -5.03 8.04 -16.72
CA PRO A 450 -5.57 8.54 -15.46
C PRO A 450 -5.17 7.68 -14.26
N SER A 451 -4.87 8.31 -13.14
CA SER A 451 -4.48 7.65 -11.89
C SER A 451 -3.15 6.90 -11.91
N SER A 452 -2.29 7.14 -12.90
CA SER A 452 -0.96 6.52 -12.97
C SER A 452 0.17 7.42 -12.42
N ILE A 453 -0.07 8.70 -12.22
CA ILE A 453 0.97 9.69 -11.99
C ILE A 453 1.40 9.70 -10.53
N GLN A 454 2.69 9.49 -10.25
CA GLN A 454 3.26 9.44 -8.91
C GLN A 454 4.67 10.06 -8.86
N ASN A 455 5.04 10.59 -7.69
CA ASN A 455 6.40 11.04 -7.38
C ASN A 455 7.07 10.04 -6.42
N LEU A 456 8.17 9.45 -6.84
CA LEU A 456 9.08 8.71 -5.98
C LEU A 456 10.32 9.58 -5.68
N PHE A 457 11.25 9.68 -6.58
CA PHE A 457 12.35 10.67 -6.63
C PHE A 457 12.30 11.49 -7.93
N ASP A 458 11.72 10.90 -8.99
CA ASP A 458 11.28 11.54 -10.23
C ASP A 458 9.77 11.34 -10.36
N THR A 459 9.16 11.96 -11.36
CA THR A 459 7.76 11.74 -11.69
C THR A 459 7.63 10.55 -12.64
N PHE A 460 6.84 9.55 -12.23
CA PHE A 460 6.52 8.35 -12.99
C PHE A 460 5.05 8.33 -13.38
N PHE A 461 4.77 7.84 -14.56
CA PHE A 461 3.40 7.67 -15.06
C PHE A 461 3.34 6.57 -16.13
N LEU A 462 2.16 6.06 -16.37
CA LEU A 462 1.90 5.09 -17.43
C LEU A 462 1.45 5.82 -18.70
N ASP A 463 2.15 5.58 -19.79
CA ASP A 463 1.80 6.02 -21.15
C ASP A 463 1.44 4.81 -22.03
N ASP A 464 1.08 5.05 -23.27
CA ASP A 464 0.78 4.01 -24.25
C ASP A 464 1.96 3.07 -24.53
N LEU A 465 3.19 3.56 -24.35
CA LEU A 465 4.44 2.84 -24.57
C LEU A 465 5.05 2.20 -23.31
N GLY A 466 4.41 2.35 -22.16
CA GLY A 466 4.90 1.78 -20.89
C GLY A 466 5.02 2.78 -19.76
N VAL A 467 5.72 2.39 -18.70
CA VAL A 467 6.06 3.30 -17.61
C VAL A 467 7.15 4.25 -18.06
N VAL A 468 6.87 5.53 -17.93
CA VAL A 468 7.73 6.63 -18.36
C VAL A 468 8.16 7.43 -17.14
N THR A 469 9.42 7.88 -17.13
CA THR A 469 9.92 8.86 -16.18
C THR A 469 10.10 10.22 -16.86
N LEU A 470 9.69 11.27 -16.17
CA LEU A 470 9.88 12.64 -16.61
C LEU A 470 11.16 13.19 -15.98
N LYS A 471 12.30 13.02 -16.64
CA LYS A 471 13.55 13.59 -16.17
C LYS A 471 13.61 15.09 -16.50
N THR A 472 13.75 15.91 -15.48
CA THR A 472 14.06 17.32 -15.66
C THR A 472 15.53 17.46 -16.05
N THR A 473 15.82 17.70 -17.32
CA THR A 473 17.13 18.16 -17.71
C THR A 473 17.28 19.61 -17.30
N LEU A 474 17.89 19.85 -16.15
CA LEU A 474 18.08 21.16 -15.53
C LEU A 474 18.76 22.20 -16.43
N ASN A 475 19.43 21.79 -17.50
CA ASN A 475 20.25 22.67 -18.32
C ASN A 475 19.52 23.34 -19.50
N TRP A 476 18.30 22.88 -19.89
CA TRP A 476 17.68 23.36 -21.13
C TRP A 476 16.15 23.57 -21.06
N GLY A 477 15.51 23.34 -19.91
CA GLY A 477 14.05 23.44 -19.80
C GLY A 477 13.27 22.39 -20.61
N ASN A 478 13.96 21.40 -21.17
CA ASN A 478 13.36 20.30 -21.94
C ASN A 478 13.24 19.06 -21.06
N PHE A 479 12.03 18.49 -21.04
CA PHE A 479 11.77 17.22 -20.38
C PHE A 479 11.99 16.09 -21.37
N LEU A 480 12.85 15.13 -21.01
CA LEU A 480 13.08 13.94 -21.84
C LEU A 480 12.33 12.76 -21.23
N PRO A 481 11.34 12.22 -21.93
CA PRO A 481 10.68 10.98 -21.52
C PRO A 481 11.62 9.80 -21.75
N SER A 482 11.64 8.88 -20.80
CA SER A 482 12.37 7.62 -20.91
C SER A 482 11.48 6.46 -20.50
N THR A 483 11.16 5.58 -21.44
CA THR A 483 10.38 4.37 -21.17
C THR A 483 11.26 3.35 -20.45
N LEU A 484 10.84 2.96 -19.24
CA LEU A 484 11.58 2.03 -18.38
C LEU A 484 11.22 0.57 -18.67
N THR A 485 9.97 0.29 -18.99
CA THR A 485 9.38 -1.05 -18.98
C THR A 485 9.31 -1.69 -20.36
N LYS A 486 10.33 -1.51 -21.19
CA LYS A 486 10.39 -2.12 -22.53
C LYS A 486 10.27 -3.65 -22.49
N ASN A 487 10.84 -4.25 -21.46
CA ASN A 487 10.89 -5.71 -21.30
C ASN A 487 9.53 -6.35 -21.00
N ILE A 488 8.55 -5.58 -20.55
CA ILE A 488 7.20 -6.06 -20.19
C ILE A 488 6.08 -5.40 -21.02
N LEU A 489 6.44 -4.83 -22.16
CA LEU A 489 5.50 -4.14 -23.05
C LEU A 489 4.25 -4.97 -23.43
N PRO A 490 4.34 -6.30 -23.70
CA PRO A 490 3.16 -7.10 -23.97
C PRO A 490 2.12 -7.11 -22.84
N PHE A 491 2.56 -7.13 -21.59
CA PHE A 491 1.68 -7.04 -20.43
C PHE A 491 1.03 -5.66 -20.35
N ILE A 492 1.82 -4.59 -20.47
CA ILE A 492 1.32 -3.21 -20.40
C ILE A 492 0.31 -2.93 -21.52
N ALA A 493 0.58 -3.38 -22.74
CA ALA A 493 -0.32 -3.19 -23.87
C ALA A 493 -1.70 -3.83 -23.63
N ARG A 494 -1.74 -4.95 -22.90
CA ARG A 494 -2.97 -5.63 -22.51
C ARG A 494 -3.71 -4.88 -21.40
N GLU A 495 -2.99 -4.43 -20.37
CA GLU A 495 -3.58 -4.00 -19.09
C GLU A 495 -3.73 -2.48 -18.93
N ARG A 496 -3.09 -1.66 -19.74
CA ARG A 496 -3.10 -0.19 -19.57
C ARG A 496 -4.49 0.43 -19.51
N GLY A 497 -5.47 -0.16 -20.20
CA GLY A 497 -6.87 0.28 -20.17
C GLY A 497 -7.63 -0.11 -18.90
N ASN A 498 -7.07 -1.02 -18.11
CA ASN A 498 -7.66 -1.57 -16.89
C ASN A 498 -7.08 -0.95 -15.62
N LEU A 499 -6.28 0.12 -15.71
CA LEU A 499 -5.63 0.71 -14.55
C LEU A 499 -6.68 1.21 -13.54
N ALA A 500 -6.58 0.70 -12.32
CA ALA A 500 -7.43 1.10 -11.20
C ALA A 500 -6.76 2.18 -10.34
N ALA A 501 -5.52 1.97 -9.94
CA ALA A 501 -4.81 2.87 -9.03
C ALA A 501 -3.29 2.77 -9.23
N SER A 502 -2.58 3.75 -8.72
CA SER A 502 -1.13 3.69 -8.56
C SER A 502 -0.71 4.16 -7.17
N SER A 503 0.43 3.68 -6.73
CA SER A 503 1.06 4.14 -5.50
C SER A 503 2.58 4.11 -5.62
N VAL A 504 3.26 4.70 -4.64
CA VAL A 504 4.69 4.55 -4.44
C VAL A 504 4.93 3.95 -3.07
N ASN A 505 5.94 3.12 -2.98
CA ASN A 505 6.51 2.67 -1.71
C ASN A 505 7.97 3.13 -1.69
N ARG A 506 8.28 4.09 -0.82
CA ARG A 506 9.62 4.72 -0.76
C ARG A 506 10.62 3.82 -0.09
N GLU A 507 10.20 3.07 0.92
CA GLU A 507 11.04 2.12 1.64
C GLU A 507 11.59 1.03 0.72
N LYS A 508 10.73 0.49 -0.16
CA LYS A 508 11.12 -0.51 -1.16
C LYS A 508 11.57 0.11 -2.50
N SER A 509 11.58 1.44 -2.62
CA SER A 509 11.89 2.18 -3.86
C SER A 509 11.07 1.70 -5.06
N GLN A 510 9.76 1.56 -4.86
CA GLN A 510 8.86 0.98 -5.85
C GLN A 510 7.81 1.97 -6.34
N TYR A 511 7.57 1.95 -7.64
CA TYR A 511 6.37 2.49 -8.29
C TYR A 511 5.44 1.32 -8.61
N ARG A 512 4.20 1.38 -8.10
CA ARG A 512 3.23 0.29 -8.16
C ARG A 512 2.00 0.71 -8.94
N LEU A 513 1.57 -0.13 -9.88
CA LEU A 513 0.34 0.00 -10.66
C LEU A 513 -0.60 -1.14 -10.34
N PHE A 514 -1.86 -0.84 -10.08
CA PHE A 514 -2.90 -1.82 -9.76
C PHE A 514 -3.97 -1.82 -10.84
N PHE A 515 -4.35 -3.00 -11.33
CA PHE A 515 -5.31 -3.16 -12.42
C PHE A 515 -6.62 -3.79 -11.92
N ASN A 516 -7.71 -3.51 -12.63
CA ASN A 516 -9.06 -3.94 -12.23
C ASN A 516 -9.29 -5.46 -12.27
N ASP A 517 -8.44 -6.21 -12.95
CA ASP A 517 -8.46 -7.67 -13.03
C ASP A 517 -7.76 -8.36 -11.85
N GLY A 518 -7.13 -7.59 -10.96
CA GLY A 518 -6.40 -8.07 -9.78
C GLY A 518 -4.90 -8.22 -10.01
N TYR A 519 -4.39 -8.00 -11.22
CA TYR A 519 -2.95 -7.88 -11.42
C TYR A 519 -2.44 -6.54 -10.90
N ALA A 520 -1.19 -6.56 -10.48
CA ALA A 520 -0.43 -5.36 -10.18
C ALA A 520 0.98 -5.48 -10.79
N LEU A 521 1.58 -4.34 -11.09
CA LEU A 521 2.94 -4.24 -11.59
C LEU A 521 3.77 -3.44 -10.60
N PHE A 522 4.81 -4.07 -10.03
CA PHE A 522 5.74 -3.42 -9.11
C PHE A 522 7.06 -3.18 -9.84
N CYS A 523 7.39 -1.92 -10.05
CA CYS A 523 8.64 -1.48 -10.68
C CYS A 523 9.60 -1.02 -9.60
N THR A 524 10.72 -1.72 -9.39
CA THR A 524 11.78 -1.33 -8.45
C THR A 524 12.77 -0.41 -9.14
N ILE A 525 12.99 0.76 -8.55
CA ILE A 525 13.81 1.84 -9.13
C ILE A 525 14.67 2.44 -8.03
N LEU A 526 15.97 2.25 -8.09
CA LEU A 526 16.92 2.77 -7.10
C LEU A 526 17.96 3.67 -7.78
N ASN A 527 18.26 4.82 -7.18
CA ASN A 527 19.24 5.78 -7.72
C ASN A 527 19.03 6.10 -9.20
N GLN A 528 17.76 6.29 -9.62
CA GLN A 528 17.35 6.53 -11.01
C GLN A 528 17.65 5.36 -11.98
N GLN A 529 18.03 4.20 -11.47
CA GLN A 529 18.19 2.98 -12.25
C GLN A 529 16.97 2.06 -12.08
N TYR A 530 16.41 1.64 -13.20
CA TYR A 530 15.37 0.62 -13.22
C TYR A 530 16.03 -0.75 -12.98
N LEU A 531 15.68 -1.40 -11.88
CA LEU A 531 16.24 -2.70 -11.50
C LEU A 531 15.41 -3.87 -12.04
N GLY A 532 14.13 -3.66 -12.23
CA GLY A 532 13.25 -4.66 -12.80
C GLY A 532 11.79 -4.43 -12.44
N ALA A 533 10.91 -5.16 -13.10
CA ALA A 533 9.49 -5.23 -12.78
C ALA A 533 9.09 -6.63 -12.37
N ALA A 534 8.07 -6.70 -11.54
CA ALA A 534 7.47 -7.94 -11.06
C ALA A 534 5.95 -7.89 -11.22
N LEU A 535 5.37 -9.00 -11.62
CA LEU A 535 3.92 -9.18 -11.63
C LEU A 535 3.45 -9.69 -10.27
N VAL A 536 2.41 -9.06 -9.78
CA VAL A 536 1.74 -9.41 -8.52
C VAL A 536 0.27 -9.68 -8.84
N LEU A 537 -0.29 -10.72 -8.28
CA LEU A 537 -1.71 -11.04 -8.40
C LEU A 537 -2.36 -10.93 -7.03
N THR A 538 -3.21 -9.93 -6.85
CA THR A 538 -3.96 -9.64 -5.62
C THR A 538 -5.46 -9.71 -5.94
N PRO A 539 -6.09 -10.87 -5.88
CA PRO A 539 -7.48 -11.05 -6.31
C PRO A 539 -8.45 -10.11 -5.58
N GLY A 540 -9.23 -9.34 -6.35
CA GLY A 540 -10.31 -8.51 -5.82
C GLY A 540 -9.90 -7.21 -5.12
N VAL A 541 -8.61 -6.88 -5.14
CA VAL A 541 -8.05 -5.73 -4.41
C VAL A 541 -7.81 -4.54 -5.35
N ALA A 542 -7.74 -3.34 -4.75
CA ALA A 542 -7.35 -2.06 -5.32
C ALA A 542 -8.35 -1.43 -6.31
N THR A 543 -9.47 -0.97 -5.78
CA THR A 543 -10.31 0.03 -6.45
C THR A 543 -9.73 1.44 -6.27
N CYS A 544 -9.08 1.69 -5.15
CA CYS A 544 -8.38 2.93 -4.79
C CYS A 544 -7.22 2.60 -3.85
N VAL A 545 -6.18 3.42 -3.84
CA VAL A 545 -4.98 3.22 -3.01
C VAL A 545 -4.52 4.56 -2.46
N ASP A 546 -4.11 4.58 -1.20
CA ASP A 546 -3.42 5.69 -0.55
C ASP A 546 -2.19 5.19 0.20
N THR A 547 -1.07 5.88 0.02
CA THR A 547 0.15 5.63 0.77
C THR A 547 0.46 6.82 1.67
N THR A 548 0.75 6.55 2.92
CA THR A 548 1.02 7.58 3.93
C THR A 548 2.12 7.13 4.88
N ASN A 549 2.87 8.09 5.41
CA ASN A 549 3.76 7.84 6.54
C ASN A 549 2.93 7.96 7.82
N LEU A 550 2.96 6.93 8.63
CA LEU A 550 2.39 6.93 9.97
C LEU A 550 3.23 7.80 10.92
N ILE A 551 2.69 8.11 12.09
CA ILE A 551 3.41 8.86 13.14
C ILE A 551 4.69 8.13 13.58
N THR A 552 4.71 6.81 13.45
CA THR A 552 5.87 5.95 13.74
C THR A 552 6.95 5.99 12.64
N ASP A 553 6.83 6.87 11.65
CA ASP A 553 7.66 6.97 10.44
C ASP A 553 7.67 5.70 9.55
N VAL A 554 6.76 4.77 9.80
CA VAL A 554 6.54 3.59 8.94
C VAL A 554 5.63 3.98 7.77
N GLU A 555 6.01 3.61 6.56
CA GLU A 555 5.17 3.82 5.38
C GLU A 555 4.09 2.73 5.29
N ALA A 556 2.82 3.13 5.24
CA ALA A 556 1.69 2.23 5.11
C ALA A 556 0.93 2.49 3.81
N THR A 557 0.60 1.43 3.10
CA THR A 557 -0.20 1.46 1.86
C THR A 557 -1.55 0.81 2.11
N TYR A 558 -2.62 1.60 2.01
CA TYR A 558 -4.01 1.14 2.17
C TYR A 558 -4.70 1.06 0.81
N ALA A 559 -5.51 0.04 0.60
CA ALA A 559 -6.31 -0.10 -0.61
C ALA A 559 -7.76 -0.46 -0.30
N GLY A 560 -8.67 0.08 -1.09
CA GLY A 560 -10.07 -0.33 -1.11
C GLY A 560 -10.27 -1.55 -1.99
N THR A 561 -11.24 -2.40 -1.65
CA THR A 561 -11.58 -3.60 -2.41
C THR A 561 -12.95 -3.51 -3.06
N LYS A 562 -13.19 -4.34 -4.07
CA LYS A 562 -14.51 -4.50 -4.71
C LYS A 562 -15.57 -5.03 -3.75
N THR A 563 -15.15 -5.78 -2.73
CA THR A 563 -16.04 -6.38 -1.71
C THR A 563 -16.33 -5.45 -0.53
N GLY A 564 -15.72 -4.26 -0.54
CA GLY A 564 -15.97 -3.23 0.48
C GLY A 564 -15.04 -3.28 1.69
N PHE A 565 -14.06 -4.16 1.71
CA PHE A 565 -13.00 -4.13 2.72
C PHE A 565 -11.94 -3.08 2.36
N VAL A 566 -11.31 -2.54 3.39
CA VAL A 566 -10.04 -1.84 3.25
C VAL A 566 -8.95 -2.80 3.71
N VAL A 567 -7.85 -2.85 2.97
CA VAL A 567 -6.69 -3.69 3.27
C VAL A 567 -5.43 -2.85 3.36
N GLN A 568 -4.48 -3.32 4.18
CA GLN A 568 -3.12 -2.79 4.26
C GLN A 568 -2.18 -3.77 3.56
N PHE A 569 -1.40 -3.27 2.62
CA PHE A 569 -0.35 -4.02 1.92
C PHE A 569 0.93 -4.13 2.73
N ASP A 570 1.82 -4.99 2.28
CA ASP A 570 3.15 -5.24 2.86
C ASP A 570 3.06 -5.67 4.33
N THR A 571 2.08 -6.52 4.65
CA THR A 571 1.79 -6.96 6.02
C THR A 571 1.32 -8.41 6.04
N GLY A 572 1.88 -9.20 6.96
CA GLY A 572 1.49 -10.60 7.16
C GLY A 572 2.02 -11.57 6.10
N THR A 573 1.65 -12.83 6.23
CA THR A 573 2.18 -13.95 5.43
C THR A 573 1.20 -14.46 4.38
N SER A 574 -0.01 -13.87 4.28
CA SER A 574 -1.12 -14.36 3.46
C SER A 574 -1.85 -13.22 2.75
N PHE A 575 -2.59 -13.57 1.71
CA PHE A 575 -3.57 -12.68 1.11
C PHE A 575 -4.90 -12.79 1.85
N ASP A 576 -5.03 -12.03 2.94
CA ASP A 576 -6.22 -12.04 3.78
C ASP A 576 -6.62 -13.46 4.23
N GLY A 577 -5.62 -14.28 4.65
CA GLY A 577 -5.78 -15.68 5.06
C GLY A 577 -5.57 -16.69 3.94
N ALA A 578 -5.69 -16.30 2.68
CA ALA A 578 -5.40 -17.17 1.56
C ALA A 578 -3.88 -17.31 1.34
N ALA A 579 -3.46 -18.47 0.85
CA ALA A 579 -2.07 -18.68 0.46
C ALA A 579 -1.64 -17.70 -0.65
N ILE A 580 -0.38 -17.27 -0.61
CA ILE A 580 0.23 -16.47 -1.68
C ILE A 580 0.85 -17.42 -2.70
N PRO A 581 0.23 -17.62 -3.88
CA PRO A 581 0.83 -18.42 -4.93
C PRO A 581 1.99 -17.63 -5.55
N ALA A 582 3.22 -18.02 -5.22
CA ALA A 582 4.40 -17.34 -5.70
C ALA A 582 5.30 -18.27 -6.48
N TYR A 583 5.83 -17.84 -7.63
CA TYR A 583 6.81 -18.60 -8.38
C TYR A 583 7.73 -17.70 -9.22
N LEU A 584 8.93 -18.21 -9.45
CA LEU A 584 9.94 -17.66 -10.36
C LEU A 584 10.33 -18.74 -11.37
N VAL A 585 10.38 -18.39 -12.64
CA VAL A 585 10.96 -19.19 -13.71
C VAL A 585 12.12 -18.41 -14.31
N MET A 586 13.34 -18.88 -14.01
CA MET A 586 14.55 -18.18 -14.41
C MET A 586 14.82 -18.34 -15.92
N ALA A 587 15.69 -17.49 -16.43
CA ALA A 587 16.27 -17.69 -17.75
C ALA A 587 17.05 -19.00 -17.81
N TRP A 588 17.17 -19.59 -19.02
CA TRP A 588 18.02 -20.75 -19.24
C TRP A 588 19.49 -20.36 -19.08
N ASP A 589 20.17 -21.04 -18.16
CA ASP A 589 21.62 -20.89 -18.00
C ASP A 589 22.37 -22.00 -18.76
N ALA A 590 23.15 -21.59 -19.73
CA ALA A 590 24.03 -22.48 -20.48
C ALA A 590 25.33 -22.82 -19.74
N VAL A 591 25.51 -22.33 -18.53
CA VAL A 591 26.65 -22.57 -17.65
C VAL A 591 27.97 -22.53 -18.42
N LYS A 592 28.38 -21.33 -18.84
CA LYS A 592 29.56 -20.98 -19.66
C LYS A 592 29.51 -21.40 -21.13
N SER A 593 29.00 -22.55 -21.50
CA SER A 593 29.03 -23.02 -22.89
C SER A 593 27.76 -23.76 -23.30
N PRO A 594 27.02 -23.29 -24.30
CA PRO A 594 25.80 -23.92 -24.79
C PRO A 594 26.05 -25.21 -25.61
N ARG A 595 27.29 -25.52 -25.96
CA ARG A 595 27.64 -26.68 -26.79
C ARG A 595 28.27 -27.86 -26.03
N ILE A 596 28.41 -27.72 -24.71
CA ILE A 596 29.03 -28.77 -23.89
C ILE A 596 27.97 -29.36 -22.98
N LEU A 597 27.84 -30.68 -23.00
CA LEU A 597 27.00 -31.38 -22.03
C LEU A 597 27.63 -31.30 -20.62
N LYS A 598 26.82 -30.98 -19.65
CA LYS A 598 27.19 -30.89 -18.24
C LYS A 598 26.37 -31.91 -17.45
N ARG A 599 27.01 -32.61 -16.54
CA ARG A 599 26.31 -33.39 -15.53
C ARG A 599 26.16 -32.53 -14.29
N PHE A 600 24.93 -32.11 -14.02
CA PHE A 600 24.56 -31.41 -12.80
C PHE A 600 24.56 -32.36 -11.62
N ARG A 601 24.91 -31.89 -10.44
CA ARG A 601 25.06 -32.71 -9.21
C ARG A 601 24.30 -32.11 -8.04
N ALA A 602 24.49 -30.82 -7.78
CA ALA A 602 23.87 -30.10 -6.69
C ALA A 602 23.78 -28.59 -7.02
N ALA A 603 22.93 -27.89 -6.32
CA ALA A 603 22.94 -26.45 -6.26
C ALA A 603 22.98 -25.97 -4.81
N SER A 604 23.69 -24.87 -4.57
CA SER A 604 23.66 -24.13 -3.31
C SER A 604 22.91 -22.84 -3.52
N ILE A 605 21.80 -22.64 -2.82
CA ILE A 605 20.90 -21.51 -2.94
C ILE A 605 21.15 -20.56 -1.77
N GLU A 606 21.39 -19.29 -2.08
CA GLU A 606 21.48 -18.23 -1.07
C GLU A 606 20.09 -17.65 -0.81
N VAL A 607 19.59 -17.87 0.41
CA VAL A 607 18.28 -17.40 0.85
C VAL A 607 18.43 -16.59 2.12
N SER A 608 17.71 -15.48 2.21
CA SER A 608 17.61 -14.63 3.39
C SER A 608 16.14 -14.36 3.71
N GLY A 609 15.77 -14.25 4.98
CA GLY A 609 14.37 -14.00 5.39
C GLY A 609 14.16 -14.10 6.89
N GLY A 610 12.88 -14.17 7.29
CA GLY A 610 12.43 -14.28 8.67
C GLY A 610 12.66 -15.64 9.32
N SER A 611 11.85 -15.98 10.34
CA SER A 611 12.07 -17.16 11.18
C SER A 611 11.78 -18.48 10.46
N TYR A 612 10.83 -18.50 9.53
CA TYR A 612 10.44 -19.71 8.80
C TYR A 612 10.05 -19.41 7.36
N ALA A 613 10.66 -20.09 6.42
CA ALA A 613 10.25 -20.10 5.02
C ALA A 613 10.14 -21.52 4.48
N GLN A 614 9.29 -21.71 3.48
CA GLN A 614 9.14 -22.97 2.76
C GLN A 614 9.25 -22.68 1.26
N ILE A 615 10.22 -23.33 0.60
CA ILE A 615 10.54 -23.13 -0.80
C ILE A 615 10.31 -24.43 -1.55
N GLY A 616 9.57 -24.36 -2.66
CA GLY A 616 9.58 -25.41 -3.67
C GLY A 616 10.73 -25.14 -4.65
N TYR A 617 11.68 -26.06 -4.75
CA TYR A 617 12.76 -26.00 -5.72
C TYR A 617 12.54 -27.01 -6.84
N GLY A 618 12.56 -26.53 -8.06
CA GLY A 618 12.48 -27.34 -9.25
C GLY A 618 13.46 -26.86 -10.32
N TYR A 619 13.79 -27.72 -11.27
CA TYR A 619 14.61 -27.35 -12.40
C TYR A 619 14.22 -28.13 -13.65
N GLN A 620 14.49 -27.54 -14.80
CA GLN A 620 14.34 -28.17 -16.11
C GLN A 620 15.70 -28.22 -16.81
N LEU A 621 15.93 -29.29 -17.55
CA LEU A 621 17.16 -29.53 -18.29
C LEU A 621 16.90 -29.59 -19.80
N GLY A 622 17.89 -29.19 -20.62
CA GLY A 622 17.87 -29.35 -22.06
C GLY A 622 16.69 -28.64 -22.73
N TYR A 623 16.40 -27.39 -22.36
CA TYR A 623 15.25 -26.63 -22.83
C TYR A 623 13.87 -27.30 -22.58
N GLY A 624 13.76 -28.11 -21.51
CA GLY A 624 12.54 -28.84 -21.19
C GLY A 624 12.24 -29.99 -22.18
N SER A 625 13.24 -30.49 -22.89
CA SER A 625 13.09 -31.57 -23.87
C SER A 625 12.65 -32.87 -23.21
N ASN A 626 11.71 -33.59 -23.80
CA ASN A 626 11.28 -34.93 -23.39
C ASN A 626 12.40 -35.99 -23.52
N GLN A 627 13.49 -35.67 -24.20
CA GLN A 627 14.66 -36.54 -24.33
C GLN A 627 15.60 -36.51 -23.10
N VAL A 628 15.40 -35.49 -22.24
CA VAL A 628 16.13 -35.34 -20.99
C VAL A 628 15.15 -35.57 -19.83
N PRO A 629 15.47 -36.51 -18.87
CA PRO A 629 14.61 -36.70 -17.71
C PRO A 629 14.42 -35.40 -16.92
N GLN A 630 13.16 -35.04 -16.68
CA GLN A 630 12.79 -33.89 -15.85
C GLN A 630 12.34 -34.40 -14.48
N LEU A 631 12.96 -33.93 -13.42
CA LEU A 631 12.62 -34.34 -12.05
C LEU A 631 11.50 -33.45 -11.48
N PRO A 632 10.65 -34.00 -10.59
CA PRO A 632 9.66 -33.22 -9.89
C PRO A 632 10.31 -32.20 -8.95
N ALA A 633 9.62 -31.11 -8.66
CA ALA A 633 10.07 -30.11 -7.68
C ALA A 633 10.14 -30.74 -6.26
N THR A 634 11.13 -30.31 -5.50
CA THR A 634 11.34 -30.71 -4.11
C THR A 634 10.96 -29.56 -3.18
N THR A 635 10.29 -29.84 -2.08
CA THR A 635 9.97 -28.84 -1.06
C THR A 635 11.05 -28.82 0.03
N LEU A 636 11.59 -27.64 0.27
CA LEU A 636 12.66 -27.42 1.25
C LEU A 636 12.12 -26.53 2.37
N PRO A 637 12.01 -27.04 3.60
CA PRO A 637 11.79 -26.18 4.75
C PRO A 637 13.10 -25.46 5.09
N LEU A 638 13.04 -24.14 5.22
CA LEU A 638 14.16 -23.31 5.60
C LEU A 638 13.91 -22.75 7.00
N ASN A 639 14.76 -23.13 7.95
CA ASN A 639 14.84 -22.44 9.22
C ASN A 639 15.83 -21.29 9.03
N LEU A 640 15.35 -20.14 8.64
CA LEU A 640 16.16 -18.93 8.46
C LEU A 640 16.41 -18.33 9.86
N GLY A 641 17.31 -18.94 10.60
CA GLY A 641 17.60 -18.79 12.01
C GLY A 641 17.26 -17.44 12.63
N ALA A 642 16.53 -17.47 13.71
CA ALA A 642 16.29 -16.29 14.53
C ALA A 642 17.63 -15.63 14.88
N VAL A 643 17.82 -14.39 14.48
CA VAL A 643 18.86 -13.53 15.04
C VAL A 643 18.56 -13.48 16.54
N ALA A 644 19.41 -14.11 17.36
CA ALA A 644 19.20 -14.09 18.80
C ALA A 644 19.43 -12.66 19.31
N TYR A 645 18.39 -12.06 19.84
CA TYR A 645 18.49 -10.83 20.61
C TYR A 645 18.97 -11.18 22.04
N TRP A 646 19.79 -10.33 22.66
CA TRP A 646 20.44 -10.55 23.96
C TRP A 646 19.51 -11.05 25.08
N ASP A 647 18.22 -10.76 25.02
CA ASP A 647 17.23 -11.12 26.03
C ASP A 647 16.35 -12.34 25.67
N SER A 648 16.58 -13.00 24.53
CA SER A 648 15.66 -14.05 24.02
C SER A 648 16.31 -15.38 23.63
N PHE A 649 17.62 -15.57 23.85
CA PHE A 649 18.31 -16.80 23.46
C PHE A 649 18.61 -17.75 24.64
N ILE A 650 18.67 -19.05 24.36
CA ILE A 650 19.11 -20.09 25.30
C ILE A 650 20.58 -20.36 25.03
N TRP A 651 21.44 -20.22 26.04
CA TRP A 651 22.91 -20.30 25.92
C TRP A 651 23.44 -21.58 25.27
N ASP A 652 22.77 -22.68 25.43
CA ASP A 652 23.20 -24.00 24.89
C ASP A 652 22.73 -24.26 23.45
N ALA A 653 21.91 -23.35 22.85
CA ALA A 653 21.38 -23.49 21.49
C ALA A 653 21.84 -22.37 20.55
N PHE A 654 22.75 -21.51 21.02
CA PHE A 654 23.20 -20.34 20.27
C PHE A 654 24.55 -20.59 19.57
N VAL A 655 24.60 -20.31 18.26
CA VAL A 655 25.84 -20.31 17.49
C VAL A 655 26.29 -18.85 17.33
N TRP A 656 27.48 -18.52 17.81
CA TRP A 656 28.08 -17.18 17.77
C TRP A 656 28.47 -16.69 16.37
N ASP A 657 28.32 -17.52 15.34
CA ASP A 657 28.47 -17.08 13.96
C ASP A 657 27.28 -16.17 13.61
N GLY A 658 27.51 -14.87 13.67
CA GLY A 658 26.51 -13.85 13.31
C GLY A 658 25.84 -14.20 12.00
N ALA A 659 24.61 -13.76 11.76
CA ALA A 659 23.69 -14.10 10.65
C ALA A 659 24.43 -14.65 9.41
N GLY A 660 24.88 -15.87 9.53
CA GLY A 660 25.61 -16.54 8.46
C GLY A 660 24.59 -16.86 7.37
N LEU A 661 24.80 -16.29 6.19
CA LEU A 661 24.17 -16.78 4.97
C LEU A 661 24.49 -18.26 4.89
N THR A 662 23.55 -19.11 5.30
CA THR A 662 23.71 -20.55 5.20
C THR A 662 23.14 -20.96 3.84
N PRO A 663 24.00 -21.26 2.83
CA PRO A 663 23.50 -21.75 1.56
C PRO A 663 22.74 -23.04 1.81
N THR A 664 21.54 -23.13 1.24
CA THR A 664 20.79 -24.39 1.26
C THR A 664 21.21 -25.23 0.07
N ASP A 665 21.75 -26.42 0.34
CA ASP A 665 22.13 -27.34 -0.70
C ASP A 665 20.95 -28.18 -1.17
N VAL A 666 20.83 -28.35 -2.49
CA VAL A 666 19.78 -29.11 -3.17
C VAL A 666 20.42 -30.02 -4.19
N ASP A 667 19.96 -31.28 -4.26
CA ASP A 667 20.42 -32.20 -5.27
C ASP A 667 19.90 -31.85 -6.66
N GLU A 668 20.81 -31.73 -7.62
CA GLU A 668 20.52 -31.61 -9.06
C GLU A 668 21.05 -32.85 -9.76
N THR A 669 20.18 -33.57 -10.45
CA THR A 669 20.57 -34.80 -11.12
C THR A 669 20.18 -34.76 -12.60
N GLY A 670 21.15 -34.94 -13.47
CA GLY A 670 20.90 -35.00 -14.91
C GLY A 670 22.08 -34.55 -15.75
N THR A 671 21.96 -34.72 -17.06
CA THR A 671 22.99 -34.30 -18.01
C THR A 671 22.32 -33.53 -19.16
N ALA A 672 22.71 -32.29 -19.33
CA ALA A 672 22.16 -31.44 -20.38
C ALA A 672 23.13 -30.30 -20.76
N GLU A 673 22.78 -29.53 -21.76
CA GLU A 673 23.54 -28.34 -22.20
C GLU A 673 23.26 -27.12 -21.32
N ASN A 674 22.08 -27.07 -20.73
CA ASN A 674 21.61 -25.93 -19.94
C ASN A 674 20.66 -26.40 -18.83
N ILE A 675 20.38 -25.48 -17.91
CA ILE A 675 19.46 -25.65 -16.79
C ILE A 675 18.57 -24.41 -16.67
N GLN A 676 17.32 -24.60 -16.29
CA GLN A 676 16.39 -23.57 -15.89
C GLN A 676 15.90 -23.84 -14.48
N VAL A 677 16.04 -22.89 -13.58
CA VAL A 677 15.59 -23.01 -12.19
C VAL A 677 14.18 -22.48 -12.04
N ILE A 678 13.40 -23.17 -11.23
CA ILE A 678 12.02 -22.79 -10.85
C ILE A 678 11.96 -22.79 -9.32
N ILE A 679 11.58 -21.67 -8.75
CA ILE A 679 11.35 -21.52 -7.31
C ILE A 679 9.88 -21.21 -7.09
N SER A 680 9.26 -21.86 -6.13
CA SER A 680 7.85 -21.68 -5.82
C SER A 680 7.57 -21.65 -4.33
N SER A 681 6.46 -20.99 -3.95
CA SER A 681 5.93 -20.94 -2.60
C SER A 681 4.42 -20.81 -2.67
N GLY A 682 3.68 -21.46 -1.79
CA GLY A 682 2.22 -21.50 -1.91
C GLY A 682 1.50 -21.74 -0.58
N THR A 683 2.04 -21.20 0.53
CA THR A 683 1.43 -21.31 1.86
C THR A 683 0.92 -19.96 2.36
N ASN A 684 0.07 -19.99 3.38
CA ASN A 684 -0.41 -18.79 4.08
C ASN A 684 0.37 -18.48 5.37
N TYR A 685 1.40 -19.27 5.70
CA TYR A 685 2.21 -19.13 6.90
C TYR A 685 3.71 -18.92 6.64
N THR A 686 4.15 -19.03 5.39
CA THR A 686 5.54 -18.73 5.03
C THR A 686 5.78 -17.23 5.09
N GLU A 687 6.76 -16.80 5.86
CA GLU A 687 7.22 -15.42 5.90
C GLU A 687 7.85 -14.99 4.56
N ALA A 688 7.94 -13.70 4.31
CA ALA A 688 8.65 -13.17 3.15
C ALA A 688 10.13 -13.56 3.23
N TYR A 689 10.70 -13.99 2.11
CA TYR A 689 12.10 -14.37 1.97
C TYR A 689 12.65 -13.89 0.63
N SER A 690 13.95 -13.67 0.59
CA SER A 690 14.65 -13.27 -0.63
C SER A 690 15.58 -14.38 -1.09
N VAL A 691 15.61 -14.60 -2.40
CA VAL A 691 16.57 -15.51 -3.05
C VAL A 691 17.53 -14.64 -3.86
N ASN A 692 18.81 -14.66 -3.47
CA ASN A 692 19.80 -13.70 -3.97
C ASN A 692 20.65 -14.29 -5.10
N SER A 693 21.06 -15.55 -4.93
CA SER A 693 21.93 -16.23 -5.89
C SER A 693 21.78 -17.73 -5.82
N ILE A 694 22.25 -18.40 -6.86
CA ILE A 694 22.39 -19.86 -6.91
C ILE A 694 23.75 -20.23 -7.47
N ILE A 695 24.35 -21.26 -6.91
CA ILE A 695 25.61 -21.85 -7.38
C ILE A 695 25.34 -23.26 -7.85
N HIS A 696 25.48 -23.55 -9.14
CA HIS A 696 25.37 -24.89 -9.70
C HIS A 696 26.71 -25.60 -9.61
N HIS A 697 26.70 -26.84 -9.11
CA HIS A 697 27.83 -27.74 -9.05
C HIS A 697 27.69 -28.78 -10.15
N TYR A 698 28.56 -28.72 -11.15
CA TYR A 698 28.49 -29.57 -12.34
C TYR A 698 29.86 -30.10 -12.77
N SER A 699 29.86 -31.18 -13.55
CA SER A 699 31.04 -31.69 -14.23
C SER A 699 30.84 -31.65 -15.75
N MET A 700 31.85 -31.12 -16.44
CA MET A 700 31.84 -31.07 -17.91
C MET A 700 31.92 -32.51 -18.49
N ARG A 701 31.15 -32.73 -19.55
CA ARG A 701 31.17 -33.93 -20.35
C ARG A 701 31.72 -33.61 -21.75
N ARG A 702 31.67 -34.54 -22.68
CA ARG A 702 32.09 -34.28 -24.07
C ARG A 702 31.20 -33.24 -24.73
N GLY A 703 31.78 -32.47 -25.66
CA GLY A 703 30.98 -31.60 -26.53
C GLY A 703 29.96 -32.39 -27.32
N VAL A 704 28.82 -31.77 -27.61
CA VAL A 704 27.83 -32.32 -28.53
C VAL A 704 28.51 -32.46 -29.89
N ARG A 705 28.65 -33.68 -30.41
CA ARG A 705 29.04 -33.91 -31.80
C ARG A 705 27.81 -33.61 -32.65
N VAL A 706 27.86 -32.54 -33.44
CA VAL A 706 26.90 -32.27 -34.51
C VAL A 706 27.11 -33.27 -35.62
#